data_0d076b3cb4f173c96c0948d41b957ff7
#
_entry.id   0d076b3cb4f173c96c0948d41b957ff7
#
_cell.length_a   1.000
_cell.length_b   1.000
_cell.length_c   1.000
_cell.angle_alpha   90.00
_cell.angle_beta   90.00
_cell.angle_gamma   90.00
#
_symmetry.space_group_name_H-M   'P 1'
#
loop_
_entity.id
_entity.type
_entity.pdbx_description
1 polymer ?
#
loop_
_entity_poly.entity_id
_entity_poly.type
_entity_poly.pdbx_seq_one_letter_code
_entity_poly.pdbx_strand_id
1 'polypeptide(L)'
;LTSGTASGKTEAAFLPILTLLAAKPATSIGILYIGPTKALINDQFYRLQGLLEQANIPVWSWHGDVPQNQKQRLLRNPQGILQITPESLEGLLINRSEQLTALFQDLRFVIIDEVHVFMGSDRGQQILCQLARLRRHTQAEPRRVGLSATLGDYASAQRWLAAGSERSVLAPRVGTSGQRLRLSLEHFVRPEAEPESAADDPYYRYLFEQTRGRKCLIFANRRSETEAAVAALRQIAADLGYPDIYHVHHGSIAPTLREAAELAMRDPYLPAVTAATITLELGIDLGQLESIIQLDAPHSVMSFLQRLGRSGRRGGPQEMRMISSEPEAEGSGLVPLPWQLLQSIAIIELYLQDRWLEPVEPPRYPYSLLYHQTMSTLLAAGELQPAQLAHQVLTLPPFKQISQDDYRLLLKHLLAIDHLERLETGSLIIGLAGAKVVGNWRFFAVFQDSDEYSVHDSTKEIGSISSEPAIGDLLTLAGATWEVREVDSQQKRVLVEAAPGRAASFWSGKSVNIHDRVLQQLRQILVESTAEYRYLRPGALARLRQARAWAKQQQLERRQVIPWGGNLFCVFPWCGSISFRTLERVLRLHGQDKLGIRNVIGFAPYYLLVQTEGGSTQQLEQGLTQLSRQTHSGTQLLAPHEEPRLHKFDEFIPGQLLRKGFVG
;
A
#
# COMPACT_ATOMS: atom_id res chain seq x y z
N LEU A 1 13.63 6.22 -15.07
CA LEU A 1 14.18 4.93 -15.52
C LEU A 1 13.28 3.80 -15.07
N THR A 2 12.78 3.01 -16.01
CA THR A 2 11.90 1.88 -15.73
C THR A 2 12.49 0.61 -16.32
N SER A 3 12.63 -0.41 -15.50
CA SER A 3 13.08 -1.74 -15.92
C SER A 3 12.76 -2.73 -14.80
N GLY A 4 12.63 -4.04 -15.08
CA GLY A 4 12.35 -5.05 -14.08
C GLY A 4 13.24 -4.99 -12.82
N THR A 5 12.89 -5.71 -11.78
CA THR A 5 13.74 -5.82 -10.58
C THR A 5 15.09 -6.45 -10.94
N ALA A 6 16.16 -6.05 -10.25
CA ALA A 6 17.54 -6.52 -10.48
C ALA A 6 18.08 -6.29 -11.91
N SER A 7 17.60 -5.29 -12.62
CA SER A 7 18.02 -4.94 -14.00
C SER A 7 19.11 -3.87 -14.09
N GLY A 8 19.73 -3.50 -12.98
CA GLY A 8 20.77 -2.46 -12.97
C GLY A 8 20.25 -1.02 -12.99
N LYS A 9 18.97 -0.77 -12.62
CA LYS A 9 18.40 0.59 -12.57
C LYS A 9 19.17 1.54 -11.67
N THR A 10 19.58 1.07 -10.51
CA THR A 10 20.34 1.86 -9.54
C THR A 10 21.69 2.26 -10.14
N GLU A 11 22.42 1.31 -10.71
CA GLU A 11 23.70 1.55 -11.38
C GLU A 11 23.54 2.49 -12.57
N ALA A 12 22.50 2.29 -13.39
CA ALA A 12 22.20 3.16 -14.54
C ALA A 12 21.88 4.61 -14.13
N ALA A 13 21.32 4.82 -12.94
CA ALA A 13 21.09 6.15 -12.39
C ALA A 13 22.37 6.75 -11.78
N PHE A 14 23.04 5.97 -10.92
CA PHE A 14 24.18 6.48 -10.14
C PHE A 14 25.46 6.65 -10.96
N LEU A 15 25.82 5.75 -11.86
CA LEU A 15 27.10 5.83 -12.58
C LEU A 15 27.29 7.14 -13.36
N PRO A 16 26.32 7.62 -14.17
CA PRO A 16 26.45 8.92 -14.84
C PRO A 16 26.53 10.10 -13.85
N ILE A 17 25.76 10.05 -12.77
CA ILE A 17 25.75 11.11 -11.76
C ILE A 17 27.07 11.17 -11.02
N LEU A 18 27.62 10.03 -10.62
CA LEU A 18 28.91 9.92 -9.94
C LEU A 18 30.06 10.40 -10.84
N THR A 19 30.02 10.10 -12.13
CA THR A 19 30.98 10.63 -13.10
C THR A 19 30.98 12.17 -13.12
N LEU A 20 29.78 12.77 -13.09
CA LEU A 20 29.65 14.24 -13.06
C LEU A 20 30.13 14.83 -11.72
N LEU A 21 29.89 14.16 -10.60
CA LEU A 21 30.35 14.60 -9.28
C LEU A 21 31.84 14.40 -9.09
N ALA A 22 32.44 13.35 -9.66
CA ALA A 22 33.89 13.12 -9.65
C ALA A 22 34.62 14.19 -10.45
N ALA A 23 34.06 14.59 -11.61
CA ALA A 23 34.63 15.67 -12.43
C ALA A 23 34.53 17.04 -11.74
N LYS A 24 33.48 17.29 -10.99
CA LYS A 24 33.27 18.53 -10.23
C LYS A 24 32.62 18.19 -8.88
N PRO A 25 33.41 18.01 -7.81
CA PRO A 25 32.88 17.70 -6.48
C PRO A 25 31.86 18.75 -6.01
N ALA A 26 30.82 18.29 -5.32
CA ALA A 26 29.82 19.18 -4.73
C ALA A 26 30.34 19.79 -3.42
N THR A 27 29.98 21.05 -3.17
CA THR A 27 30.37 21.77 -1.95
C THR A 27 29.42 21.53 -0.76
N SER A 28 28.31 20.84 -1.01
CA SER A 28 27.34 20.37 -0.01
C SER A 28 26.89 18.96 -0.37
N ILE A 29 25.76 18.48 0.18
CA ILE A 29 25.11 17.25 -0.32
C ILE A 29 24.85 17.41 -1.82
N GLY A 30 25.49 16.57 -2.65
CA GLY A 30 25.36 16.61 -4.11
C GLY A 30 24.19 15.78 -4.62
N ILE A 31 23.86 14.69 -3.91
CA ILE A 31 22.75 13.77 -4.24
C ILE A 31 21.86 13.57 -3.03
N LEU A 32 20.54 13.76 -3.22
CA LEU A 32 19.51 13.34 -2.29
C LEU A 32 18.81 12.10 -2.86
N TYR A 33 18.86 10.98 -2.14
CA TYR A 33 18.16 9.75 -2.49
C TYR A 33 16.97 9.56 -1.55
N ILE A 34 15.76 9.49 -2.10
CA ILE A 34 14.51 9.31 -1.36
C ILE A 34 14.00 7.90 -1.59
N GLY A 35 13.97 7.09 -0.54
CA GLY A 35 13.46 5.73 -0.56
C GLY A 35 12.15 5.58 0.23
N PRO A 36 11.25 4.65 -0.16
CA PRO A 36 9.95 4.48 0.50
C PRO A 36 10.03 3.82 1.87
N THR A 37 11.08 3.07 2.17
CA THR A 37 11.23 2.34 3.43
C THR A 37 12.65 2.40 3.97
N LYS A 38 12.80 2.30 5.30
CA LYS A 38 14.11 2.21 5.97
C LYS A 38 14.92 1.02 5.47
N ALA A 39 14.27 -0.14 5.28
CA ALA A 39 14.92 -1.36 4.81
C ALA A 39 15.55 -1.19 3.43
N LEU A 40 14.83 -0.54 2.49
CA LEU A 40 15.38 -0.23 1.16
C LEU A 40 16.55 0.75 1.23
N ILE A 41 16.45 1.78 2.11
CA ILE A 41 17.55 2.72 2.33
C ILE A 41 18.79 2.00 2.86
N ASN A 42 18.64 1.11 3.83
CA ASN A 42 19.74 0.35 4.39
C ASN A 42 20.39 -0.58 3.34
N ASP A 43 19.59 -1.29 2.55
CA ASP A 43 20.10 -2.14 1.46
C ASP A 43 20.89 -1.33 0.43
N GLN A 44 20.37 -0.20 -0.02
CA GLN A 44 21.06 0.70 -0.96
C GLN A 44 22.28 1.38 -0.33
N PHE A 45 22.26 1.67 0.98
CA PHE A 45 23.38 2.24 1.69
C PHE A 45 24.61 1.32 1.62
N TYR A 46 24.44 0.03 1.96
CA TYR A 46 25.53 -0.94 1.91
C TYR A 46 26.06 -1.16 0.49
N ARG A 47 25.17 -1.21 -0.50
CA ARG A 47 25.56 -1.34 -1.90
C ARG A 47 26.38 -0.15 -2.39
N LEU A 48 25.94 1.07 -2.10
CA LEU A 48 26.63 2.29 -2.52
C LEU A 48 27.92 2.50 -1.73
N GLN A 49 27.94 2.23 -0.43
CA GLN A 49 29.13 2.36 0.39
C GLN A 49 30.27 1.51 -0.18
N GLY A 50 30.05 0.23 -0.45
CA GLY A 50 31.07 -0.66 -1.02
C GLY A 50 31.55 -0.21 -2.41
N LEU A 51 30.67 0.43 -3.21
CA LEU A 51 31.02 0.92 -4.55
C LEU A 51 31.80 2.25 -4.51
N LEU A 52 31.61 3.07 -3.47
CA LEU A 52 32.12 4.43 -3.38
C LEU A 52 33.27 4.63 -2.40
N GLU A 53 33.64 3.60 -1.62
CA GLU A 53 34.77 3.66 -0.70
C GLU A 53 36.07 4.10 -1.42
N GLN A 54 36.31 3.57 -2.61
CA GLN A 54 37.47 3.90 -3.42
C GLN A 54 37.42 5.33 -4.04
N ALA A 55 36.20 5.88 -4.19
CA ALA A 55 35.98 7.20 -4.77
C ALA A 55 35.99 8.33 -3.74
N ASN A 56 36.13 8.03 -2.45
CA ASN A 56 36.05 8.97 -1.34
C ASN A 56 34.78 9.84 -1.34
N ILE A 57 33.66 9.31 -1.85
CA ILE A 57 32.34 9.98 -1.80
C ILE A 57 31.57 9.42 -0.60
N PRO A 58 31.33 10.23 0.45
CA PRO A 58 30.62 9.76 1.62
C PRO A 58 29.15 9.49 1.33
N VAL A 59 28.63 8.39 1.89
CA VAL A 59 27.22 8.02 1.85
C VAL A 59 26.66 8.09 3.26
N TRP A 60 25.52 8.75 3.41
CA TRP A 60 24.86 8.98 4.68
C TRP A 60 23.44 8.44 4.64
N SER A 61 23.03 7.70 5.68
CA SER A 61 21.63 7.36 5.92
C SER A 61 21.03 8.31 6.96
N TRP A 62 19.75 8.69 6.73
CA TRP A 62 19.02 9.54 7.66
C TRP A 62 17.58 9.02 7.87
N HIS A 63 17.38 8.27 8.93
CA HIS A 63 16.09 7.78 9.39
C HIS A 63 16.10 7.60 10.92
N GLY A 64 14.98 7.19 11.51
CA GLY A 64 14.83 7.11 12.97
C GLY A 64 15.91 6.29 13.67
N ASP A 65 16.31 5.18 13.05
CA ASP A 65 17.21 4.20 13.67
C ASP A 65 18.70 4.56 13.51
N VAL A 66 19.04 5.61 12.73
CA VAL A 66 20.43 6.07 12.56
C VAL A 66 20.91 6.79 13.83
N PRO A 67 22.08 6.41 14.39
CA PRO A 67 22.64 7.03 15.59
C PRO A 67 22.88 8.53 15.44
N GLN A 68 22.65 9.27 16.51
CA GLN A 68 22.79 10.75 16.51
C GLN A 68 24.20 11.23 16.18
N ASN A 69 25.24 10.49 16.57
CA ASN A 69 26.63 10.83 16.23
C ASN A 69 26.90 10.84 14.73
N GLN A 70 26.28 9.92 13.97
CA GLN A 70 26.37 9.89 12.51
C GLN A 70 25.65 11.09 11.88
N LYS A 71 24.46 11.41 12.38
CA LYS A 71 23.70 12.61 11.95
C LYS A 71 24.50 13.89 12.21
N GLN A 72 25.16 14.00 13.38
CA GLN A 72 26.01 15.15 13.70
C GLN A 72 27.26 15.26 12.80
N ARG A 73 27.86 14.12 12.40
CA ARG A 73 29.00 14.12 11.45
C ARG A 73 28.57 14.68 10.09
N LEU A 74 27.42 14.27 9.56
CA LEU A 74 26.86 14.82 8.34
C LEU A 74 26.63 16.33 8.45
N LEU A 75 26.02 16.82 9.55
CA LEU A 75 25.75 18.24 9.76
C LEU A 75 27.02 19.10 9.82
N ARG A 76 28.13 18.54 10.30
CA ARG A 76 29.43 19.23 10.35
C ARG A 76 30.15 19.28 9.00
N ASN A 77 29.99 18.25 8.19
CA ASN A 77 30.59 18.15 6.86
C ASN A 77 29.59 17.61 5.85
N PRO A 78 28.66 18.44 5.35
CA PRO A 78 27.56 18.02 4.49
C PRO A 78 28.01 17.82 3.04
N GLN A 79 28.62 16.68 2.74
CA GLN A 79 29.07 16.30 1.40
C GLN A 79 28.58 14.91 1.01
N GLY A 80 28.61 14.62 -0.29
CA GLY A 80 28.31 13.28 -0.83
C GLY A 80 26.84 13.01 -1.08
N ILE A 81 26.37 11.84 -0.65
CA ILE A 81 25.04 11.30 -0.91
C ILE A 81 24.28 11.19 0.40
N LEU A 82 23.08 11.77 0.46
CA LEU A 82 22.14 11.60 1.58
C LEU A 82 20.97 10.70 1.17
N GLN A 83 20.79 9.59 1.88
CA GLN A 83 19.67 8.68 1.72
C GLN A 83 18.67 8.87 2.84
N ILE A 84 17.39 9.11 2.50
CA ILE A 84 16.38 9.56 3.46
C ILE A 84 14.98 9.04 3.10
N THR A 85 14.11 8.86 4.10
CA THR A 85 12.68 8.66 3.88
C THR A 85 11.94 10.01 3.83
N PRO A 86 10.74 10.08 3.20
CA PRO A 86 9.95 11.33 3.16
C PRO A 86 9.67 11.90 4.55
N GLU A 87 9.34 11.06 5.53
CA GLU A 87 9.07 11.46 6.91
C GLU A 87 10.29 12.08 7.59
N SER A 88 11.45 11.48 7.35
CA SER A 88 12.72 12.00 7.89
C SER A 88 13.16 13.30 7.21
N LEU A 89 12.85 13.44 5.92
CA LEU A 89 13.06 14.69 5.18
C LEU A 89 12.18 15.82 5.73
N GLU A 90 10.91 15.52 6.06
CA GLU A 90 10.02 16.48 6.69
C GLU A 90 10.57 16.95 8.04
N GLY A 91 10.98 16.00 8.88
CA GLY A 91 11.62 16.31 10.16
C GLY A 91 12.89 17.15 10.02
N LEU A 92 13.68 16.93 8.96
CA LEU A 92 14.87 17.73 8.66
C LEU A 92 14.48 19.16 8.24
N LEU A 93 13.49 19.31 7.34
CA LEU A 93 12.99 20.61 6.85
C LEU A 93 12.39 21.47 7.96
N ILE A 94 11.83 20.86 9.00
CA ILE A 94 11.26 21.54 10.15
C ILE A 94 12.34 21.85 11.20
N ASN A 95 13.00 20.81 11.72
CA ASN A 95 13.84 20.91 12.91
C ASN A 95 15.25 21.47 12.63
N ARG A 96 15.63 21.61 11.35
CA ARG A 96 16.94 22.08 10.92
C ARG A 96 16.84 23.17 9.84
N SER A 97 15.76 23.95 9.87
CA SER A 97 15.47 24.98 8.87
C SER A 97 16.64 25.95 8.62
N GLU A 98 17.36 26.36 9.66
CA GLU A 98 18.53 27.25 9.57
C GLU A 98 19.74 26.60 8.87
N GLN A 99 19.86 25.28 8.92
CA GLN A 99 21.00 24.53 8.35
C GLN A 99 20.75 24.06 6.91
N LEU A 100 19.53 24.19 6.39
CA LEU A 100 19.15 23.65 5.07
C LEU A 100 20.00 24.21 3.93
N THR A 101 20.33 25.50 3.96
CA THR A 101 21.16 26.10 2.93
C THR A 101 22.58 25.53 2.97
N ALA A 102 23.17 25.36 4.15
CA ALA A 102 24.49 24.73 4.28
C ALA A 102 24.48 23.27 3.81
N LEU A 103 23.38 22.54 4.09
CA LEU A 103 23.22 21.14 3.68
C LEU A 103 23.01 20.97 2.18
N PHE A 104 22.27 21.85 1.50
CA PHE A 104 21.73 21.60 0.16
C PHE A 104 22.02 22.68 -0.88
N GLN A 105 22.83 23.70 -0.58
CA GLN A 105 23.11 24.78 -1.55
C GLN A 105 23.61 24.29 -2.91
N ASP A 106 24.42 23.24 -2.95
CA ASP A 106 24.95 22.62 -4.20
C ASP A 106 24.34 21.23 -4.44
N LEU A 107 23.06 21.06 -4.07
CA LEU A 107 22.30 19.85 -4.40
C LEU A 107 22.03 19.81 -5.91
N ARG A 108 22.59 18.82 -6.60
CA ARG A 108 22.51 18.72 -8.07
C ARG A 108 21.52 17.68 -8.55
N PHE A 109 21.32 16.61 -7.76
CA PHE A 109 20.47 15.48 -8.15
C PHE A 109 19.56 15.06 -6.99
N VAL A 110 18.30 14.74 -7.34
CA VAL A 110 17.36 14.07 -6.45
C VAL A 110 16.95 12.76 -7.12
N ILE A 111 17.23 11.64 -6.48
CA ILE A 111 16.83 10.32 -6.92
C ILE A 111 15.64 9.87 -6.07
N ILE A 112 14.53 9.54 -6.71
CA ILE A 112 13.34 9.02 -6.04
C ILE A 112 13.18 7.57 -6.47
N ASP A 113 13.36 6.65 -5.53
CA ASP A 113 13.26 5.23 -5.82
C ASP A 113 11.83 4.73 -5.61
N GLU A 114 11.46 3.70 -6.38
CA GLU A 114 10.12 3.11 -6.41
C GLU A 114 9.01 4.18 -6.58
N VAL A 115 9.17 5.06 -7.56
CA VAL A 115 8.26 6.20 -7.85
C VAL A 115 6.79 5.79 -7.85
N HIS A 116 6.48 4.57 -8.34
CA HIS A 116 5.12 4.05 -8.40
C HIS A 116 4.45 3.91 -7.03
N VAL A 117 5.22 3.74 -5.95
CA VAL A 117 4.70 3.69 -4.58
C VAL A 117 4.25 5.08 -4.10
N PHE A 118 4.88 6.11 -4.61
CA PHE A 118 4.63 7.49 -4.21
C PHE A 118 3.54 8.15 -5.04
N MET A 119 3.51 7.88 -6.35
CA MET A 119 2.49 8.46 -7.23
C MET A 119 1.08 8.12 -6.70
N GLY A 120 0.16 9.07 -6.69
CA GLY A 120 -1.21 8.87 -6.21
C GLY A 120 -1.40 8.73 -4.70
N SER A 121 -0.34 8.78 -3.90
CA SER A 121 -0.41 8.72 -2.44
C SER A 121 -0.14 10.07 -1.79
N ASP A 122 -0.64 10.29 -0.56
CA ASP A 122 -0.33 11.48 0.24
C ASP A 122 1.18 11.63 0.48
N ARG A 123 1.92 10.52 0.65
CA ARG A 123 3.38 10.52 0.75
C ARG A 123 4.05 11.08 -0.50
N GLY A 124 3.53 10.73 -1.67
CA GLY A 124 4.05 11.26 -2.93
C GLY A 124 3.76 12.75 -3.10
N GLN A 125 2.58 13.19 -2.68
CA GLN A 125 2.26 14.62 -2.66
C GLN A 125 3.13 15.37 -1.63
N GLN A 126 3.43 14.77 -0.47
CA GLN A 126 4.37 15.30 0.52
C GLN A 126 5.77 15.50 -0.08
N ILE A 127 6.29 14.52 -0.84
CA ILE A 127 7.59 14.65 -1.52
C ILE A 127 7.60 15.86 -2.45
N LEU A 128 6.53 16.08 -3.22
CA LEU A 128 6.44 17.26 -4.10
C LEU A 128 6.48 18.58 -3.33
N CYS A 129 5.82 18.64 -2.17
CA CYS A 129 5.92 19.79 -1.26
C CYS A 129 7.35 19.97 -0.73
N GLN A 130 7.97 18.89 -0.27
CA GLN A 130 9.33 18.89 0.25
C GLN A 130 10.35 19.35 -0.79
N LEU A 131 10.26 18.86 -2.02
CA LEU A 131 11.14 19.28 -3.11
C LEU A 131 10.96 20.76 -3.47
N ALA A 132 9.73 21.27 -3.45
CA ALA A 132 9.47 22.69 -3.69
C ALA A 132 10.02 23.58 -2.56
N ARG A 133 9.92 23.15 -1.28
CA ARG A 133 10.51 23.83 -0.12
C ARG A 133 12.04 23.77 -0.18
N LEU A 134 12.61 22.61 -0.48
CA LEU A 134 14.05 22.40 -0.58
C LEU A 134 14.68 23.27 -1.67
N ARG A 135 13.96 23.47 -2.80
CA ARG A 135 14.43 24.31 -3.91
C ARG A 135 14.81 25.74 -3.48
N ARG A 136 14.21 26.26 -2.41
CA ARG A 136 14.50 27.60 -1.86
C ARG A 136 15.91 27.69 -1.24
N HIS A 137 16.54 26.55 -0.93
CA HIS A 137 17.85 26.43 -0.31
C HIS A 137 18.94 25.97 -1.28
N THR A 138 18.62 25.79 -2.57
CA THR A 138 19.57 25.34 -3.59
C THR A 138 19.95 26.47 -4.55
N GLN A 139 21.20 26.56 -4.96
CA GLN A 139 21.68 27.57 -5.92
C GLN A 139 21.09 27.36 -7.32
N ALA A 140 20.97 26.08 -7.72
CA ALA A 140 20.37 25.69 -8.99
C ALA A 140 19.27 24.65 -8.76
N GLU A 141 18.35 24.51 -9.69
CA GLU A 141 17.33 23.48 -9.62
C GLU A 141 17.94 22.09 -9.80
N PRO A 142 17.82 21.17 -8.82
CA PRO A 142 18.35 19.82 -8.92
C PRO A 142 17.64 19.00 -10.01
N ARG A 143 18.37 18.15 -10.70
CA ARG A 143 17.79 17.19 -11.66
C ARG A 143 17.11 16.05 -10.89
N ARG A 144 15.87 15.75 -11.26
CA ARG A 144 15.11 14.66 -10.65
C ARG A 144 15.24 13.39 -11.48
N VAL A 145 15.50 12.28 -10.81
CA VAL A 145 15.59 10.94 -11.42
C VAL A 145 14.61 10.03 -10.68
N GLY A 146 13.62 9.52 -11.41
CA GLY A 146 12.68 8.54 -10.87
C GLY A 146 13.09 7.12 -11.27
N LEU A 147 13.11 6.19 -10.30
CA LEU A 147 13.34 4.77 -10.53
C LEU A 147 12.07 4.00 -10.25
N SER A 148 11.75 3.03 -11.11
CA SER A 148 10.59 2.17 -10.91
C SER A 148 10.81 0.80 -11.52
N ALA A 149 10.33 -0.25 -10.85
CA ALA A 149 10.30 -1.60 -11.42
C ALA A 149 9.17 -1.75 -12.44
N THR A 150 8.07 -1.04 -12.23
CA THR A 150 6.84 -1.16 -13.01
C THR A 150 6.22 0.23 -13.19
N LEU A 151 5.85 0.60 -14.41
CA LEU A 151 5.08 1.81 -14.71
C LEU A 151 4.05 1.50 -15.79
N GLY A 152 2.78 1.68 -15.48
CA GLY A 152 1.69 1.55 -16.46
C GLY A 152 1.56 2.80 -17.32
N ASP A 153 1.59 3.97 -16.68
CA ASP A 153 1.45 5.26 -17.35
C ASP A 153 2.72 6.12 -17.19
N TYR A 154 3.54 6.10 -18.23
CA TYR A 154 4.75 6.93 -18.31
C TYR A 154 4.45 8.43 -18.30
N ALA A 155 3.34 8.86 -18.90
CA ALA A 155 2.96 10.26 -18.96
C ALA A 155 2.59 10.80 -17.58
N SER A 156 1.88 10.02 -16.76
CA SER A 156 1.59 10.39 -15.36
C SER A 156 2.87 10.45 -14.52
N ALA A 157 3.80 9.51 -14.70
CA ALA A 157 5.09 9.56 -14.02
C ALA A 157 5.94 10.79 -14.41
N GLN A 158 5.93 11.15 -15.70
CA GLN A 158 6.59 12.36 -16.19
C GLN A 158 5.97 13.61 -15.58
N ARG A 159 4.62 13.72 -15.59
CA ARG A 159 3.90 14.86 -14.96
C ARG A 159 4.21 14.96 -13.48
N TRP A 160 4.21 13.84 -12.75
CA TRP A 160 4.49 13.81 -11.32
C TRP A 160 5.93 14.25 -11.03
N LEU A 161 6.92 13.73 -11.74
CA LEU A 161 8.32 14.12 -11.58
C LEU A 161 8.58 15.57 -11.98
N ALA A 162 7.86 16.10 -12.97
CA ALA A 162 7.96 17.49 -13.41
C ALA A 162 7.21 18.48 -12.49
N ALA A 163 6.37 17.99 -11.58
CA ALA A 163 5.53 18.88 -10.76
C ALA A 163 6.38 19.86 -9.93
N GLY A 164 6.17 21.16 -10.11
CA GLY A 164 6.95 22.21 -9.46
C GLY A 164 8.40 22.33 -9.96
N SER A 165 8.71 21.82 -11.15
CA SER A 165 10.00 21.93 -11.83
C SER A 165 9.83 22.62 -13.18
N GLU A 166 10.84 23.40 -13.57
CA GLU A 166 10.93 24.01 -14.91
C GLU A 166 11.61 23.07 -15.92
N ARG A 167 12.16 21.93 -15.44
CA ARG A 167 12.87 20.97 -16.28
C ARG A 167 11.92 19.97 -16.93
N SER A 168 12.17 19.68 -18.21
CA SER A 168 11.49 18.58 -18.90
C SER A 168 11.93 17.21 -18.36
N VAL A 169 11.00 16.25 -18.34
CA VAL A 169 11.26 14.87 -17.91
C VAL A 169 11.22 13.95 -19.11
N LEU A 170 12.31 13.18 -19.29
CA LEU A 170 12.41 12.14 -20.30
C LEU A 170 12.14 10.78 -19.65
N ALA A 171 11.35 9.94 -20.30
CA ALA A 171 11.08 8.56 -19.90
C ALA A 171 11.52 7.61 -21.02
N PRO A 172 12.81 7.22 -21.06
CA PRO A 172 13.29 6.30 -22.07
C PRO A 172 12.61 4.93 -21.91
N ARG A 173 12.07 4.43 -23.02
CA ARG A 173 11.49 3.08 -23.07
C ARG A 173 12.60 2.10 -23.48
N VAL A 174 13.00 1.25 -22.57
CA VAL A 174 13.90 0.14 -22.87
C VAL A 174 13.02 -1.05 -23.26
N GLY A 175 13.27 -1.62 -24.44
CA GLY A 175 12.55 -2.81 -24.89
C GLY A 175 12.73 -3.95 -23.87
N THR A 176 11.66 -4.49 -23.35
CA THR A 176 11.69 -5.67 -22.50
C THR A 176 12.03 -6.87 -23.40
N SER A 177 13.25 -7.41 -23.29
CA SER A 177 13.56 -8.73 -23.85
C SER A 177 12.57 -9.72 -23.25
N GLY A 178 11.97 -10.58 -24.09
CA GLY A 178 10.92 -11.51 -23.69
C GLY A 178 11.35 -12.47 -22.58
N GLN A 179 11.18 -12.07 -21.33
CA GLN A 179 11.41 -12.94 -20.18
C GLN A 179 10.41 -14.08 -20.22
N ARG A 180 10.91 -15.30 -20.08
CA ARG A 180 10.05 -16.50 -20.01
C ARG A 180 9.33 -16.50 -18.68
N LEU A 181 8.00 -16.65 -18.72
CA LEU A 181 7.15 -16.77 -17.54
C LEU A 181 6.72 -18.21 -17.34
N ARG A 182 6.75 -18.66 -16.09
CA ARG A 182 6.19 -19.93 -15.63
C ARG A 182 5.13 -19.61 -14.58
N LEU A 183 3.87 -19.72 -14.99
CA LEU A 183 2.73 -19.47 -14.11
C LEU A 183 1.97 -20.78 -13.88
N SER A 184 1.47 -20.98 -12.67
CA SER A 184 0.48 -22.00 -12.35
C SER A 184 -0.52 -21.45 -11.35
N LEU A 185 -1.80 -21.81 -11.50
CA LEU A 185 -2.88 -21.40 -10.61
C LEU A 185 -3.69 -22.65 -10.23
N GLU A 186 -3.76 -22.93 -8.92
CA GLU A 186 -4.56 -23.98 -8.31
C GLU A 186 -5.65 -23.39 -7.44
N HIS A 187 -6.70 -24.16 -7.19
CA HIS A 187 -7.85 -23.74 -6.39
C HIS A 187 -8.26 -24.82 -5.40
N PHE A 188 -8.58 -24.39 -4.18
CA PHE A 188 -9.07 -25.23 -3.10
C PHE A 188 -10.39 -24.71 -2.55
N VAL A 189 -11.32 -25.62 -2.29
CA VAL A 189 -12.51 -25.34 -1.48
C VAL A 189 -12.16 -25.71 -0.04
N ARG A 190 -12.30 -24.75 0.88
CA ARG A 190 -12.02 -24.97 2.29
C ARG A 190 -13.31 -25.36 2.99
N PRO A 191 -13.32 -26.46 3.75
CA PRO A 191 -14.49 -26.88 4.50
C PRO A 191 -14.85 -25.83 5.57
N GLU A 192 -16.13 -25.75 5.93
CA GLU A 192 -16.63 -24.82 6.93
C GLU A 192 -16.09 -25.16 8.34
N ALA A 193 -15.93 -26.46 8.64
CA ALA A 193 -15.29 -26.93 9.86
C ALA A 193 -13.76 -26.99 9.69
N GLU A 194 -13.02 -26.33 10.58
CA GLU A 194 -11.56 -26.41 10.57
C GLU A 194 -11.11 -27.85 10.85
N PRO A 195 -10.16 -28.41 10.04
CA PRO A 195 -9.59 -29.73 10.31
C PRO A 195 -8.85 -29.78 11.66
N GLU A 196 -8.84 -30.91 12.33
CA GLU A 196 -8.15 -31.10 13.61
C GLU A 196 -6.64 -30.86 13.50
N SER A 197 -6.05 -31.22 12.36
CA SER A 197 -4.65 -30.95 12.06
C SER A 197 -4.47 -30.16 10.77
N ALA A 198 -3.44 -29.29 10.72
CA ALA A 198 -3.05 -28.61 9.48
C ALA A 198 -2.67 -29.60 8.36
N ALA A 199 -2.17 -30.78 8.70
CA ALA A 199 -1.83 -31.81 7.73
C ALA A 199 -3.06 -32.44 7.05
N ASP A 200 -4.25 -32.32 7.64
CA ASP A 200 -5.49 -32.83 7.06
C ASP A 200 -6.17 -31.81 6.12
N ASP A 201 -5.73 -30.57 6.13
CA ASP A 201 -6.18 -29.54 5.19
C ASP A 201 -5.43 -29.70 3.85
N PRO A 202 -6.10 -30.07 2.75
CA PRO A 202 -5.46 -30.23 1.44
C PRO A 202 -4.75 -28.97 0.95
N TYR A 203 -5.22 -27.79 1.34
CA TYR A 203 -4.63 -26.49 0.99
C TYR A 203 -3.26 -26.31 1.65
N TYR A 204 -3.16 -26.50 2.98
CA TYR A 204 -1.88 -26.37 3.69
C TYR A 204 -0.90 -27.51 3.37
N ARG A 205 -1.42 -28.73 3.15
CA ARG A 205 -0.61 -29.85 2.68
C ARG A 205 0.01 -29.55 1.33
N TYR A 206 -0.76 -29.05 0.39
CA TYR A 206 -0.25 -28.65 -0.93
C TYR A 206 0.80 -27.54 -0.79
N LEU A 207 0.54 -26.52 0.03
CA LEU A 207 1.48 -25.43 0.28
C LEU A 207 2.80 -25.94 0.86
N PHE A 208 2.74 -26.89 1.81
CA PHE A 208 3.91 -27.52 2.39
C PHE A 208 4.74 -28.27 1.33
N GLU A 209 4.11 -29.07 0.48
CA GLU A 209 4.77 -29.80 -0.61
C GLU A 209 5.45 -28.86 -1.62
N GLN A 210 4.91 -27.65 -1.82
CA GLN A 210 5.53 -26.67 -2.71
C GLN A 210 6.73 -25.95 -2.08
N THR A 211 6.86 -25.93 -0.77
CA THR A 211 7.84 -25.12 -0.04
C THR A 211 8.92 -25.93 0.67
N ARG A 212 8.67 -27.20 1.03
CA ARG A 212 9.61 -28.01 1.80
C ARG A 212 10.98 -28.12 1.13
N GLY A 213 12.04 -27.87 1.91
CA GLY A 213 13.42 -27.97 1.45
C GLY A 213 13.82 -26.95 0.38
N ARG A 214 13.05 -25.90 0.16
CA ARG A 214 13.27 -24.89 -0.90
C ARG A 214 13.47 -23.50 -0.32
N LYS A 215 13.96 -22.61 -1.17
CA LYS A 215 14.01 -21.18 -0.90
C LYS A 215 12.85 -20.48 -1.59
N CYS A 216 11.78 -20.21 -0.85
CA CYS A 216 10.53 -19.70 -1.38
C CYS A 216 10.07 -18.43 -0.64
N LEU A 217 9.41 -17.55 -1.38
CA LEU A 217 8.71 -16.39 -0.81
C LEU A 217 7.21 -16.57 -1.06
N ILE A 218 6.44 -16.58 0.02
CA ILE A 218 4.99 -16.66 -0.01
C ILE A 218 4.43 -15.26 0.18
N PHE A 219 3.63 -14.78 -0.75
CA PHE A 219 2.88 -13.54 -0.60
C PHE A 219 1.43 -13.81 -0.22
N ALA A 220 0.96 -13.13 0.82
CA ALA A 220 -0.45 -13.06 1.18
C ALA A 220 -0.92 -11.59 1.22
N ASN A 221 -2.23 -11.40 1.14
CA ASN A 221 -2.80 -10.06 1.12
C ASN A 221 -2.99 -9.47 2.53
N ARG A 222 -3.08 -10.32 3.55
CA ARG A 222 -3.34 -9.95 4.95
C ARG A 222 -2.28 -10.51 5.87
N ARG A 223 -2.01 -9.79 6.96
CA ARG A 223 -1.09 -10.24 8.03
C ARG A 223 -1.57 -11.57 8.62
N SER A 224 -2.88 -11.71 8.87
CA SER A 224 -3.48 -12.95 9.38
C SER A 224 -3.25 -14.17 8.48
N GLU A 225 -3.29 -13.99 7.17
CA GLU A 225 -3.02 -15.07 6.21
C GLU A 225 -1.55 -15.49 6.23
N THR A 226 -0.61 -14.54 6.39
CA THR A 226 0.83 -14.88 6.53
C THR A 226 1.10 -15.67 7.79
N GLU A 227 0.49 -15.27 8.91
CA GLU A 227 0.61 -15.95 10.20
C GLU A 227 0.02 -17.34 10.17
N ALA A 228 -1.22 -17.48 9.68
CA ALA A 228 -1.89 -18.78 9.57
C ALA A 228 -1.12 -19.76 8.66
N ALA A 229 -0.59 -19.26 7.53
CA ALA A 229 0.21 -20.09 6.63
C ALA A 229 1.48 -20.59 7.31
N VAL A 230 2.24 -19.73 7.99
CA VAL A 230 3.48 -20.14 8.67
C VAL A 230 3.19 -21.06 9.85
N ALA A 231 2.18 -20.77 10.67
CA ALA A 231 1.79 -21.64 11.78
C ALA A 231 1.42 -23.05 11.30
N ALA A 232 0.63 -23.15 10.22
CA ALA A 232 0.26 -24.44 9.63
C ALA A 232 1.47 -25.19 9.07
N LEU A 233 2.35 -24.49 8.34
CA LEU A 233 3.55 -25.10 7.75
C LEU A 233 4.53 -25.60 8.82
N ARG A 234 4.72 -24.87 9.93
CA ARG A 234 5.52 -25.29 11.08
C ARG A 234 4.93 -26.52 11.75
N GLN A 235 3.61 -26.55 11.95
CA GLN A 235 2.93 -27.71 12.52
C GLN A 235 3.17 -28.95 11.65
N ILE A 236 2.92 -28.86 10.33
CA ILE A 236 3.14 -29.98 9.40
C ILE A 236 4.61 -30.43 9.40
N ALA A 237 5.55 -29.47 9.41
CA ALA A 237 6.98 -29.80 9.47
C ALA A 237 7.33 -30.57 10.74
N ALA A 238 6.84 -30.14 11.90
CA ALA A 238 7.06 -30.81 13.18
C ALA A 238 6.44 -32.23 13.18
N ASP A 239 5.20 -32.38 12.73
CA ASP A 239 4.49 -33.67 12.67
C ASP A 239 5.20 -34.68 11.75
N LEU A 240 5.82 -34.20 10.68
CA LEU A 240 6.54 -35.01 9.71
C LEU A 240 8.07 -35.11 9.97
N GLY A 241 8.58 -34.49 11.03
CA GLY A 241 10.01 -34.52 11.39
C GLY A 241 10.91 -33.69 10.47
N TYR A 242 10.39 -32.66 9.81
CA TYR A 242 11.17 -31.74 8.99
C TYR A 242 11.67 -30.55 9.82
N PRO A 243 12.81 -29.93 9.44
CA PRO A 243 13.31 -28.73 10.11
C PRO A 243 12.36 -27.53 9.92
N ASP A 244 12.28 -26.67 10.95
CA ASP A 244 11.58 -25.39 10.84
C ASP A 244 12.41 -24.40 10.02
N ILE A 245 11.95 -24.12 8.79
CA ILE A 245 12.56 -23.18 7.84
C ILE A 245 11.60 -22.01 7.55
N TYR A 246 10.53 -21.84 8.33
CA TYR A 246 9.41 -20.96 8.04
C TYR A 246 9.47 -19.68 8.87
N HIS A 247 9.35 -18.54 8.18
CA HIS A 247 9.43 -17.19 8.76
C HIS A 247 8.22 -16.35 8.37
N VAL A 248 7.85 -15.40 9.22
CA VAL A 248 6.83 -14.38 8.94
C VAL A 248 7.51 -13.03 8.74
N HIS A 249 7.02 -12.23 7.77
CA HIS A 249 7.54 -10.90 7.50
C HIS A 249 6.42 -9.92 7.14
N HIS A 250 5.96 -9.14 8.10
CA HIS A 250 5.03 -8.03 7.89
C HIS A 250 5.28 -6.89 8.88
N GLY A 251 4.61 -5.75 8.69
CA GLY A 251 4.88 -4.52 9.44
C GLY A 251 4.74 -4.64 10.96
N SER A 252 3.92 -5.58 11.45
CA SER A 252 3.68 -5.78 12.89
C SER A 252 4.61 -6.80 13.56
N ILE A 253 5.55 -7.41 12.85
CA ILE A 253 6.57 -8.28 13.45
C ILE A 253 7.74 -7.43 13.96
N ALA A 254 8.28 -7.82 15.13
CA ALA A 254 9.43 -7.15 15.72
C ALA A 254 10.60 -7.04 14.72
N PRO A 255 11.35 -5.93 14.71
CA PRO A 255 12.45 -5.70 13.76
C PRO A 255 13.48 -6.83 13.76
N THR A 256 13.84 -7.37 14.92
CA THR A 256 14.80 -8.46 15.07
C THR A 256 14.37 -9.75 14.37
N LEU A 257 13.08 -10.08 14.41
CA LEU A 257 12.53 -11.25 13.73
C LEU A 257 12.46 -11.05 12.21
N ARG A 258 12.17 -9.82 11.76
CA ARG A 258 12.18 -9.46 10.33
C ARG A 258 13.60 -9.56 9.76
N GLU A 259 14.58 -9.02 10.47
CA GLU A 259 16.00 -9.11 10.08
C GLU A 259 16.47 -10.56 10.03
N ALA A 260 16.07 -11.40 10.99
CA ALA A 260 16.38 -12.83 10.99
C ALA A 260 15.78 -13.53 9.75
N ALA A 261 14.53 -13.23 9.37
CA ALA A 261 13.91 -13.76 8.16
C ALA A 261 14.66 -13.32 6.89
N GLU A 262 15.05 -12.03 6.80
CA GLU A 262 15.83 -11.51 5.68
C GLU A 262 17.22 -12.18 5.58
N LEU A 263 17.90 -12.38 6.70
CA LEU A 263 19.21 -13.07 6.75
C LEU A 263 19.08 -14.53 6.31
N ALA A 264 18.06 -15.27 6.79
CA ALA A 264 17.80 -16.64 6.36
C ALA A 264 17.55 -16.74 4.85
N MET A 265 16.81 -15.76 4.27
CA MET A 265 16.56 -15.70 2.83
C MET A 265 17.83 -15.38 2.01
N ARG A 266 18.79 -14.63 2.56
CA ARG A 266 20.05 -14.28 1.89
C ARG A 266 21.08 -15.40 1.90
N ASP A 267 21.04 -16.32 2.85
CA ASP A 267 21.97 -17.45 2.94
C ASP A 267 21.83 -18.32 1.67
N PRO A 268 22.86 -18.49 0.84
CA PRO A 268 22.74 -19.22 -0.42
C PRO A 268 22.63 -20.75 -0.27
N TYR A 269 22.92 -21.28 0.91
CA TYR A 269 23.09 -22.72 1.14
C TYR A 269 21.93 -23.37 1.88
N LEU A 270 21.20 -22.61 2.68
CA LEU A 270 20.12 -23.14 3.51
C LEU A 270 18.74 -22.86 2.88
N PRO A 271 17.82 -23.83 2.95
CA PRO A 271 16.44 -23.59 2.57
C PRO A 271 15.79 -22.61 3.56
N ALA A 272 14.95 -21.72 3.05
CA ALA A 272 14.20 -20.77 3.87
C ALA A 272 12.90 -20.40 3.18
N VAL A 273 11.81 -20.35 3.91
CA VAL A 273 10.49 -19.98 3.44
C VAL A 273 9.99 -18.78 4.25
N THR A 274 9.72 -17.68 3.60
CA THR A 274 9.19 -16.49 4.26
C THR A 274 7.81 -16.17 3.73
N ALA A 275 6.79 -16.10 4.60
CA ALA A 275 5.49 -15.58 4.25
C ALA A 275 5.44 -14.07 4.55
N ALA A 276 5.07 -13.28 3.56
CA ALA A 276 5.11 -11.82 3.65
C ALA A 276 3.85 -11.16 3.04
N THR A 277 3.57 -9.96 3.53
CA THR A 277 2.63 -9.04 2.88
C THR A 277 3.39 -8.12 1.91
N ILE A 278 2.93 -6.89 1.72
CA ILE A 278 3.55 -5.88 0.85
C ILE A 278 5.01 -5.53 1.23
N THR A 279 5.45 -5.86 2.44
CA THR A 279 6.78 -5.47 2.96
C THR A 279 7.95 -6.00 2.13
N LEU A 280 7.82 -7.15 1.49
CA LEU A 280 8.83 -7.74 0.61
C LEU A 280 8.50 -7.60 -0.89
N GLU A 281 7.45 -6.86 -1.26
CA GLU A 281 7.21 -6.46 -2.66
C GLU A 281 8.26 -5.48 -3.17
N LEU A 282 8.78 -4.61 -2.28
CA LEU A 282 9.74 -3.56 -2.62
C LEU A 282 11.19 -4.07 -2.60
N GLY A 283 12.02 -3.44 -3.38
CA GLY A 283 13.41 -3.65 -3.79
C GLY A 283 14.46 -4.30 -2.89
N ILE A 284 14.12 -4.89 -1.75
CA ILE A 284 15.10 -5.57 -0.87
C ILE A 284 15.72 -6.77 -1.58
N ASP A 285 17.03 -6.93 -1.50
CA ASP A 285 17.71 -8.10 -2.02
C ASP A 285 17.61 -9.29 -1.05
N LEU A 286 16.84 -10.30 -1.45
CA LEU A 286 16.63 -11.54 -0.70
C LEU A 286 17.45 -12.72 -1.27
N GLY A 287 18.42 -12.42 -2.16
CA GLY A 287 19.17 -13.48 -2.82
C GLY A 287 18.39 -14.17 -3.94
N GLN A 288 18.75 -15.42 -4.24
CA GLN A 288 18.15 -16.19 -5.32
C GLN A 288 16.99 -17.02 -4.78
N LEU A 289 15.78 -16.73 -5.25
CA LEU A 289 14.57 -17.47 -4.91
C LEU A 289 14.27 -18.53 -5.97
N GLU A 290 13.89 -19.72 -5.54
CA GLU A 290 13.49 -20.80 -6.45
C GLU A 290 12.08 -20.59 -6.97
N SER A 291 11.16 -20.17 -6.12
CA SER A 291 9.80 -19.87 -6.56
C SER A 291 9.12 -18.81 -5.69
N ILE A 292 8.14 -18.14 -6.28
CA ILE A 292 7.21 -17.25 -5.58
C ILE A 292 5.86 -17.96 -5.51
N ILE A 293 5.25 -17.92 -4.34
CA ILE A 293 3.91 -18.44 -4.12
C ILE A 293 3.01 -17.25 -3.75
N GLN A 294 1.87 -17.15 -4.41
CA GLN A 294 0.86 -16.15 -4.13
C GLN A 294 -0.37 -16.83 -3.54
N LEU A 295 -0.75 -16.46 -2.32
CA LEU A 295 -2.00 -16.89 -1.70
C LEU A 295 -3.11 -15.90 -2.09
N ASP A 296 -4.18 -16.42 -2.65
CA ASP A 296 -5.31 -15.68 -3.20
C ASP A 296 -4.93 -14.64 -4.29
N ALA A 297 -5.89 -13.94 -4.84
CA ALA A 297 -5.66 -12.97 -5.90
C ALA A 297 -4.95 -11.71 -5.35
N PRO A 298 -3.86 -11.24 -5.96
CA PRO A 298 -3.34 -9.92 -5.64
C PRO A 298 -4.39 -8.85 -5.94
N HIS A 299 -4.27 -7.68 -5.31
CA HIS A 299 -5.26 -6.61 -5.48
C HIS A 299 -5.10 -5.84 -6.80
N SER A 300 -3.93 -5.93 -7.43
CA SER A 300 -3.60 -5.20 -8.66
C SER A 300 -2.64 -5.97 -9.55
N VAL A 301 -2.64 -5.63 -10.84
CA VAL A 301 -1.66 -6.15 -11.81
C VAL A 301 -0.25 -5.66 -11.46
N MET A 302 -0.15 -4.44 -10.91
CA MET A 302 1.12 -3.90 -10.44
C MET A 302 1.72 -4.74 -9.32
N SER A 303 0.92 -5.10 -8.29
CA SER A 303 1.34 -5.97 -7.19
C SER A 303 1.73 -7.36 -7.68
N PHE A 304 0.96 -7.94 -8.62
CA PHE A 304 1.31 -9.19 -9.29
C PHE A 304 2.70 -9.14 -9.92
N LEU A 305 3.01 -8.08 -10.67
CA LEU A 305 4.32 -7.94 -11.32
C LEU A 305 5.48 -7.71 -10.35
N GLN A 306 5.27 -6.95 -9.29
CA GLN A 306 6.28 -6.71 -8.28
C GLN A 306 6.66 -7.98 -7.55
N ARG A 307 5.65 -8.80 -7.20
CA ARG A 307 5.83 -10.12 -6.59
C ARG A 307 6.52 -11.07 -7.57
N LEU A 308 6.03 -11.18 -8.80
CA LEU A 308 6.64 -12.00 -9.85
C LEU A 308 8.11 -11.62 -10.11
N GLY A 309 8.43 -10.33 -10.09
CA GLY A 309 9.79 -9.81 -10.24
C GLY A 309 10.77 -10.19 -9.12
N ARG A 310 10.31 -10.83 -8.03
CA ARG A 310 11.18 -11.42 -7.01
C ARG A 310 11.84 -12.72 -7.46
N SER A 311 11.29 -13.41 -8.46
CA SER A 311 11.87 -14.62 -9.08
C SER A 311 12.62 -14.29 -10.38
N GLY A 312 13.35 -15.29 -10.93
CA GLY A 312 14.00 -15.17 -12.25
C GLY A 312 15.21 -14.26 -12.30
N ARG A 313 15.85 -13.97 -11.19
CA ARG A 313 17.11 -13.20 -11.16
C ARG A 313 18.22 -13.97 -11.89
N ARG A 314 19.18 -13.23 -12.52
CA ARG A 314 20.29 -13.79 -13.30
C ARG A 314 19.91 -14.53 -14.59
N GLY A 315 18.78 -14.13 -15.23
CA GLY A 315 18.40 -14.64 -16.56
C GLY A 315 17.58 -15.94 -16.54
N GLY A 316 17.21 -16.46 -15.38
CA GLY A 316 16.24 -17.55 -15.26
C GLY A 316 14.82 -17.10 -15.59
N PRO A 317 13.89 -18.05 -15.87
CA PRO A 317 12.48 -17.72 -16.05
C PRO A 317 11.89 -17.19 -14.75
N GLN A 318 10.99 -16.21 -14.85
CA GLN A 318 10.20 -15.78 -13.70
C GLN A 318 9.14 -16.85 -13.42
N GLU A 319 9.10 -17.34 -12.17
CA GLU A 319 8.16 -18.39 -11.76
C GLU A 319 7.28 -17.89 -10.61
N MET A 320 5.96 -18.04 -10.78
CA MET A 320 4.98 -17.81 -9.72
C MET A 320 3.92 -18.90 -9.72
N ARG A 321 3.64 -19.39 -8.53
CA ARG A 321 2.54 -20.29 -8.25
C ARG A 321 1.47 -19.55 -7.50
N MET A 322 0.26 -19.52 -8.02
CA MET A 322 -0.88 -18.91 -7.35
C MET A 322 -1.78 -20.03 -6.79
N ILE A 323 -2.22 -19.84 -5.58
CA ILE A 323 -3.08 -20.78 -4.87
C ILE A 323 -4.26 -19.97 -4.34
N SER A 324 -5.43 -20.17 -4.94
CA SER A 324 -6.67 -19.56 -4.47
C SER A 324 -7.45 -20.51 -3.58
N SER A 325 -8.08 -19.96 -2.55
CA SER A 325 -8.94 -20.74 -1.66
C SER A 325 -10.24 -19.98 -1.38
N GLU A 326 -11.31 -20.72 -1.20
CA GLU A 326 -12.63 -20.17 -0.92
C GLU A 326 -13.39 -21.09 0.02
N PRO A 327 -14.25 -20.51 0.92
CA PRO A 327 -15.11 -21.33 1.74
C PRO A 327 -16.13 -22.08 0.90
N GLU A 328 -16.61 -23.20 1.40
CA GLU A 328 -17.70 -23.94 0.79
C GLU A 328 -18.97 -23.08 0.78
N ALA A 329 -19.57 -22.91 -0.41
CA ALA A 329 -20.71 -22.00 -0.57
C ALA A 329 -22.07 -22.67 -0.34
N GLU A 330 -22.12 -24.01 -0.20
CA GLU A 330 -23.37 -24.74 -0.03
C GLU A 330 -24.01 -24.41 1.32
N GLY A 331 -25.26 -23.87 1.29
CA GLY A 331 -26.01 -23.49 2.49
C GLY A 331 -25.71 -22.11 3.08
N SER A 332 -24.66 -21.42 2.65
CA SER A 332 -24.25 -20.12 3.21
C SER A 332 -25.07 -18.91 2.72
N GLY A 333 -25.96 -19.09 1.72
CA GLY A 333 -26.67 -17.97 1.08
C GLY A 333 -25.77 -17.03 0.26
N LEU A 334 -24.50 -17.35 0.11
CA LEU A 334 -23.53 -16.59 -0.67
C LEU A 334 -23.59 -16.96 -2.15
N VAL A 335 -23.15 -16.06 -3.01
CA VAL A 335 -23.02 -16.32 -4.45
C VAL A 335 -21.91 -17.35 -4.68
N PRO A 336 -22.18 -18.50 -5.34
CA PRO A 336 -21.26 -19.63 -5.43
C PRO A 336 -20.20 -19.42 -6.53
N LEU A 337 -19.65 -18.21 -6.65
CA LEU A 337 -18.60 -17.87 -7.60
C LEU A 337 -17.22 -17.83 -6.92
N PRO A 338 -16.18 -18.43 -7.53
CA PRO A 338 -14.83 -18.45 -7.00
C PRO A 338 -14.11 -17.11 -7.25
N TRP A 339 -14.43 -16.10 -6.45
CA TRP A 339 -13.98 -14.72 -6.68
C TRP A 339 -12.46 -14.59 -6.73
N GLN A 340 -11.72 -15.28 -5.84
CA GLN A 340 -10.26 -15.23 -5.78
C GLN A 340 -9.64 -15.88 -7.02
N LEU A 341 -10.19 -17.00 -7.48
CA LEU A 341 -9.77 -17.66 -8.72
C LEU A 341 -10.02 -16.75 -9.94
N LEU A 342 -11.23 -16.21 -10.05
CA LEU A 342 -11.63 -15.37 -11.19
C LEU A 342 -10.81 -14.07 -11.25
N GLN A 343 -10.55 -13.43 -10.10
CA GLN A 343 -9.70 -12.24 -10.03
C GLN A 343 -8.24 -12.56 -10.37
N SER A 344 -7.73 -13.71 -9.92
CA SER A 344 -6.38 -14.16 -10.29
C SER A 344 -6.23 -14.32 -11.80
N ILE A 345 -7.21 -14.96 -12.45
CA ILE A 345 -7.22 -15.09 -13.91
C ILE A 345 -7.31 -13.71 -14.58
N ALA A 346 -8.19 -12.82 -14.09
CA ALA A 346 -8.35 -11.48 -14.66
C ALA A 346 -7.03 -10.67 -14.61
N ILE A 347 -6.33 -10.71 -13.49
CA ILE A 347 -5.05 -10.02 -13.31
C ILE A 347 -3.96 -10.59 -14.24
N ILE A 348 -3.88 -11.92 -14.33
CA ILE A 348 -2.92 -12.57 -15.23
C ILE A 348 -3.21 -12.19 -16.69
N GLU A 349 -4.46 -12.26 -17.13
CA GLU A 349 -4.83 -11.98 -18.52
C GLU A 349 -4.64 -10.51 -18.89
N LEU A 350 -5.00 -9.56 -18.03
CA LEU A 350 -4.73 -8.14 -18.26
C LEU A 350 -3.23 -7.86 -18.47
N TYR A 351 -2.37 -8.58 -17.76
CA TYR A 351 -0.93 -8.47 -18.00
C TYR A 351 -0.48 -9.20 -19.27
N LEU A 352 -0.93 -10.44 -19.50
CA LEU A 352 -0.44 -11.25 -20.62
C LEU A 352 -0.91 -10.72 -21.97
N GLN A 353 -2.17 -10.30 -22.07
CA GLN A 353 -2.77 -9.84 -23.33
C GLN A 353 -2.42 -8.37 -23.60
N ASP A 354 -2.63 -7.47 -22.64
CA ASP A 354 -2.59 -6.03 -22.87
C ASP A 354 -1.34 -5.35 -22.28
N ARG A 355 -0.55 -6.05 -21.47
CA ARG A 355 0.51 -5.44 -20.64
C ARG A 355 -0.02 -4.27 -19.80
N TRP A 356 -1.31 -4.34 -19.47
CA TRP A 356 -2.00 -3.30 -18.76
C TRP A 356 -1.58 -3.24 -17.29
N LEU A 357 -1.45 -2.02 -16.78
CA LEU A 357 -1.24 -1.71 -15.35
C LEU A 357 -2.23 -0.62 -14.95
N GLU A 358 -2.58 -0.62 -13.68
CA GLU A 358 -3.48 0.37 -13.12
C GLU A 358 -2.94 1.80 -13.32
N PRO A 359 -3.78 2.73 -13.82
CA PRO A 359 -3.43 4.15 -13.83
C PRO A 359 -3.35 4.67 -12.40
N VAL A 360 -2.51 5.65 -12.18
CA VAL A 360 -2.33 6.28 -10.86
C VAL A 360 -2.84 7.72 -10.94
N GLU A 361 -3.87 8.02 -10.16
CA GLU A 361 -4.45 9.35 -10.08
C GLU A 361 -4.17 9.99 -8.71
N PRO A 362 -3.55 11.17 -8.65
CA PRO A 362 -3.35 11.88 -7.40
C PRO A 362 -4.67 12.48 -6.88
N PRO A 363 -4.85 12.60 -5.56
CA PRO A 363 -6.02 13.23 -4.98
C PRO A 363 -6.14 14.69 -5.45
N ARG A 364 -7.35 15.10 -5.82
CA ARG A 364 -7.62 16.43 -6.37
C ARG A 364 -7.58 17.53 -5.30
N TYR A 365 -8.11 17.24 -4.12
CA TYR A 365 -8.18 18.17 -2.98
C TYR A 365 -7.52 17.54 -1.75
N PRO A 366 -6.20 17.58 -1.64
CA PRO A 366 -5.48 16.95 -0.52
C PRO A 366 -5.51 17.84 0.75
N TYR A 367 -6.71 18.06 1.33
CA TYR A 367 -6.87 18.95 2.49
C TYR A 367 -6.12 18.49 3.73
N SER A 368 -6.04 17.19 3.99
CA SER A 368 -5.22 16.64 5.08
C SER A 368 -3.75 17.04 4.94
N LEU A 369 -3.21 16.91 3.72
CA LEU A 369 -1.84 17.37 3.43
C LEU A 369 -1.73 18.90 3.49
N LEU A 370 -2.77 19.65 3.09
CA LEU A 370 -2.79 21.11 3.19
C LEU A 370 -2.64 21.57 4.65
N TYR A 371 -3.39 20.95 5.57
CA TYR A 371 -3.21 21.15 7.01
C TYR A 371 -1.77 20.87 7.42
N HIS A 372 -1.27 19.67 7.12
CA HIS A 372 0.08 19.25 7.48
C HIS A 372 1.14 20.23 6.98
N GLN A 373 1.07 20.65 5.71
CA GLN A 373 2.06 21.60 5.15
C GLN A 373 1.90 23.04 5.68
N THR A 374 0.70 23.43 6.09
CA THR A 374 0.47 24.72 6.79
C THR A 374 1.19 24.73 8.13
N MET A 375 0.95 23.70 8.95
CA MET A 375 1.59 23.56 10.27
C MET A 375 3.11 23.40 10.14
N SER A 376 3.57 22.58 9.20
CA SER A 376 4.99 22.32 8.93
C SER A 376 5.74 23.59 8.48
N THR A 377 5.12 24.39 7.60
CA THR A 377 5.73 25.63 7.10
C THR A 377 5.81 26.68 8.20
N LEU A 378 4.77 26.82 8.98
CA LEU A 378 4.74 27.78 10.09
C LEU A 378 5.72 27.37 11.20
N LEU A 379 5.78 26.09 11.55
CA LEU A 379 6.71 25.57 12.56
C LEU A 379 8.18 25.79 12.15
N ALA A 380 8.51 25.60 10.87
CA ALA A 380 9.86 25.82 10.36
C ALA A 380 10.26 27.30 10.35
N ALA A 381 9.30 28.22 10.18
CA ALA A 381 9.53 29.67 10.15
C ALA A 381 9.42 30.35 11.52
N GLY A 382 8.75 29.68 12.48
CA GLY A 382 8.42 30.22 13.79
C GLY A 382 7.22 31.17 13.77
N GLU A 383 7.26 32.21 12.96
CA GLU A 383 6.22 33.24 12.84
C GLU A 383 6.06 33.67 11.36
N LEU A 384 4.83 33.83 10.88
CA LEU A 384 4.54 34.33 9.52
C LEU A 384 3.27 35.18 9.50
N GLN A 385 3.26 36.22 8.67
CA GLN A 385 2.02 36.91 8.30
C GLN A 385 1.09 35.97 7.50
N PRO A 386 -0.25 36.04 7.68
CA PRO A 386 -1.20 35.16 6.97
C PRO A 386 -1.00 35.13 5.46
N ALA A 387 -0.71 36.28 4.84
CA ALA A 387 -0.44 36.35 3.41
C ALA A 387 0.86 35.64 2.99
N GLN A 388 1.89 35.73 3.80
CA GLN A 388 3.16 35.02 3.55
C GLN A 388 2.99 33.52 3.69
N LEU A 389 2.27 33.06 4.74
CA LEU A 389 1.95 31.64 4.93
C LEU A 389 1.14 31.11 3.75
N ALA A 390 0.08 31.85 3.34
CA ALA A 390 -0.74 31.48 2.19
C ALA A 390 0.09 31.38 0.91
N HIS A 391 0.96 32.35 0.65
CA HIS A 391 1.85 32.30 -0.52
C HIS A 391 2.79 31.09 -0.47
N GLN A 392 3.40 30.83 0.69
CA GLN A 392 4.35 29.71 0.85
C GLN A 392 3.69 28.33 0.69
N VAL A 393 2.45 28.18 1.13
CA VAL A 393 1.72 26.90 1.10
C VAL A 393 0.99 26.69 -0.22
N LEU A 394 0.21 27.65 -0.68
CA LEU A 394 -0.61 27.50 -1.89
C LEU A 394 0.20 27.42 -3.20
N THR A 395 1.46 27.87 -3.19
CA THR A 395 2.36 27.73 -4.35
C THR A 395 2.95 26.32 -4.46
N LEU A 396 2.80 25.45 -3.44
CA LEU A 396 3.27 24.07 -3.49
C LEU A 396 2.48 23.26 -4.54
N PRO A 397 3.13 22.39 -5.30
CA PRO A 397 2.55 21.73 -6.48
C PRO A 397 1.21 21.01 -6.23
N PRO A 398 0.98 20.32 -5.09
CA PRO A 398 -0.28 19.62 -4.83
C PRO A 398 -1.49 20.53 -4.62
N PHE A 399 -1.29 21.81 -4.29
CA PHE A 399 -2.37 22.71 -3.88
C PHE A 399 -2.86 23.67 -4.97
N LYS A 400 -2.45 23.48 -6.21
CA LYS A 400 -2.83 24.36 -7.35
C LYS A 400 -4.34 24.52 -7.55
N GLN A 401 -5.13 23.53 -7.11
CA GLN A 401 -6.59 23.56 -7.25
C GLN A 401 -7.30 24.08 -5.98
N ILE A 402 -6.58 24.32 -4.92
CA ILE A 402 -7.12 24.87 -3.66
C ILE A 402 -7.31 26.39 -3.85
N SER A 403 -8.54 26.85 -3.63
CA SER A 403 -8.83 28.28 -3.71
C SER A 403 -8.31 29.03 -2.46
N GLN A 404 -8.07 30.33 -2.61
CA GLN A 404 -7.73 31.17 -1.47
C GLN A 404 -8.82 31.21 -0.39
N ASP A 405 -10.09 31.07 -0.80
CA ASP A 405 -11.22 31.04 0.14
C ASP A 405 -11.27 29.74 0.93
N ASP A 406 -10.99 28.59 0.29
CA ASP A 406 -10.84 27.32 1.00
C ASP A 406 -9.70 27.39 2.05
N TYR A 407 -8.58 27.99 1.65
CA TYR A 407 -7.45 28.15 2.57
C TYR A 407 -7.75 29.13 3.71
N ARG A 408 -8.44 30.22 3.41
CA ARG A 408 -8.90 31.16 4.43
C ARG A 408 -9.88 30.53 5.41
N LEU A 409 -10.77 29.64 4.92
CA LEU A 409 -11.67 28.85 5.77
C LEU A 409 -10.88 27.90 6.69
N LEU A 410 -9.87 27.22 6.15
CA LEU A 410 -8.98 26.38 6.94
C LEU A 410 -8.29 27.18 8.04
N LEU A 411 -7.63 28.32 7.71
CA LEU A 411 -6.92 29.13 8.70
C LEU A 411 -7.84 29.66 9.81
N LYS A 412 -9.06 30.09 9.47
CA LYS A 412 -10.06 30.51 10.47
C LYS A 412 -10.44 29.38 11.41
N HIS A 413 -10.60 28.17 10.88
CA HIS A 413 -10.91 26.98 11.69
C HIS A 413 -9.74 26.65 12.62
N LEU A 414 -8.50 26.66 12.11
CA LEU A 414 -7.31 26.35 12.92
C LEU A 414 -7.10 27.36 14.06
N LEU A 415 -7.45 28.63 13.84
CA LEU A 415 -7.49 29.63 14.93
C LEU A 415 -8.57 29.32 15.96
N ALA A 416 -9.75 28.86 15.52
CA ALA A 416 -10.87 28.53 16.41
C ALA A 416 -10.60 27.31 17.30
N ILE A 417 -9.81 26.32 16.82
CA ILE A 417 -9.45 25.11 17.57
C ILE A 417 -8.08 25.19 18.24
N ASP A 418 -7.50 26.40 18.34
CA ASP A 418 -6.19 26.66 18.99
C ASP A 418 -5.01 25.90 18.39
N HIS A 419 -5.11 25.54 17.10
CA HIS A 419 -3.96 25.01 16.36
C HIS A 419 -3.04 26.12 15.87
N LEU A 420 -3.61 27.29 15.62
CA LEU A 420 -2.91 28.53 15.32
C LEU A 420 -3.29 29.60 16.35
N GLU A 421 -2.37 30.48 16.62
CA GLU A 421 -2.59 31.68 17.43
C GLU A 421 -2.21 32.92 16.61
N ARG A 422 -2.94 34.02 16.78
CA ARG A 422 -2.65 35.29 16.14
C ARG A 422 -2.10 36.27 17.13
N LEU A 423 -0.90 36.73 16.88
CA LEU A 423 -0.21 37.74 17.71
C LEU A 423 -0.80 39.15 17.47
N GLU A 424 -0.49 40.10 18.35
CA GLU A 424 -0.85 41.52 18.24
C GLU A 424 -0.32 42.15 16.92
N THR A 425 0.84 41.68 16.43
CA THR A 425 1.43 42.05 15.14
C THR A 425 0.62 41.62 13.94
N GLY A 426 -0.41 40.78 14.15
CA GLY A 426 -1.21 40.14 13.12
C GLY A 426 -0.61 38.88 12.55
N SER A 427 0.60 38.50 12.93
CA SER A 427 1.29 37.28 12.53
C SER A 427 0.66 36.04 13.16
N LEU A 428 0.87 34.90 12.53
CA LEU A 428 0.44 33.58 13.00
C LEU A 428 1.62 32.82 13.58
N ILE A 429 1.38 32.13 14.69
CA ILE A 429 2.25 31.15 15.32
C ILE A 429 1.47 29.85 15.57
N ILE A 430 2.16 28.78 15.95
CA ILE A 430 1.52 27.54 16.40
C ILE A 430 0.86 27.77 17.77
N GLY A 431 -0.45 27.50 17.89
CA GLY A 431 -1.21 27.57 19.12
C GLY A 431 -0.94 26.38 20.06
N LEU A 432 -1.44 26.42 21.29
CA LEU A 432 -1.17 25.40 22.32
C LEU A 432 -1.68 24.00 21.93
N ALA A 433 -2.88 23.90 21.35
CA ALA A 433 -3.39 22.62 20.86
C ALA A 433 -2.59 22.12 19.65
N GLY A 434 -2.23 23.02 18.73
CA GLY A 434 -1.37 22.72 17.60
C GLY A 434 0.02 22.22 18.02
N ALA A 435 0.61 22.81 19.07
CA ALA A 435 1.92 22.41 19.59
C ALA A 435 1.96 20.93 20.04
N LYS A 436 0.87 20.42 20.60
CA LYS A 436 0.75 19.00 20.98
C LYS A 436 0.79 18.08 19.77
N VAL A 437 0.19 18.49 18.65
CA VAL A 437 0.18 17.72 17.40
C VAL A 437 1.56 17.73 16.75
N VAL A 438 2.15 18.91 16.53
CA VAL A 438 3.42 19.04 15.81
C VAL A 438 4.63 18.60 16.65
N GLY A 439 4.51 18.58 17.97
CA GLY A 439 5.55 18.06 18.89
C GLY A 439 5.67 16.52 18.88
N ASN A 440 4.69 15.82 18.33
CA ASN A 440 4.72 14.37 18.20
C ASN A 440 5.50 13.97 16.95
N TRP A 441 6.46 13.05 17.05
CA TRP A 441 7.23 12.53 15.91
C TRP A 441 6.35 11.92 14.81
N ARG A 442 5.14 11.43 15.16
CA ARG A 442 4.15 10.93 14.20
C ARG A 442 3.65 12.01 13.24
N PHE A 443 3.79 13.29 13.59
CA PHE A 443 3.39 14.41 12.74
C PHE A 443 4.12 14.40 11.38
N PHE A 444 5.37 13.97 11.34
CA PHE A 444 6.16 13.96 10.10
C PHE A 444 5.62 13.01 9.00
N ALA A 445 4.84 12.00 9.39
CA ALA A 445 4.18 11.09 8.47
C ALA A 445 2.77 11.58 8.13
N VAL A 446 2.38 11.52 6.86
CA VAL A 446 1.04 11.92 6.38
C VAL A 446 0.06 10.75 6.24
N PHE A 447 0.52 9.51 6.38
CA PHE A 447 -0.35 8.33 6.41
C PHE A 447 -0.86 8.07 7.84
N GLN A 448 -2.04 7.43 7.94
CA GLN A 448 -2.62 7.08 9.24
C GLN A 448 -1.73 6.06 9.97
N ASP A 449 -1.42 6.36 11.22
CA ASP A 449 -0.83 5.39 12.13
C ASP A 449 -1.95 4.47 12.66
N SER A 450 -1.68 3.18 12.78
CA SER A 450 -2.51 2.28 13.56
C SER A 450 -2.07 2.42 15.03
N ASP A 451 -3.03 2.62 15.92
CA ASP A 451 -2.79 2.42 17.36
C ASP A 451 -2.61 0.92 17.57
N GLU A 452 -1.38 0.50 17.82
CA GLU A 452 -1.04 -0.91 17.99
C GLU A 452 -0.62 -1.17 19.44
N TYR A 453 -0.98 -2.35 19.96
CA TYR A 453 -0.49 -2.89 21.23
C TYR A 453 0.77 -3.68 20.96
N SER A 454 1.87 -3.36 21.66
CA SER A 454 3.11 -4.14 21.59
C SER A 454 2.94 -5.46 22.33
N VAL A 455 3.33 -6.57 21.69
CA VAL A 455 3.22 -7.92 22.23
C VAL A 455 4.58 -8.42 22.63
N HIS A 456 4.71 -8.87 23.88
CA HIS A 456 5.96 -9.35 24.47
C HIS A 456 5.78 -10.74 25.04
N ASP A 457 6.77 -11.59 24.85
CA ASP A 457 6.97 -12.74 25.73
C ASP A 457 7.77 -12.30 26.97
N SER A 458 8.14 -13.24 27.85
CA SER A 458 8.91 -12.95 29.06
C SER A 458 10.30 -12.34 28.78
N THR A 459 10.82 -12.42 27.55
CA THR A 459 12.20 -12.10 27.20
C THR A 459 12.35 -10.99 26.17
N LYS A 460 11.41 -10.87 25.22
CA LYS A 460 11.53 -9.97 24.06
C LYS A 460 10.19 -9.51 23.50
N GLU A 461 10.25 -8.46 22.71
CA GLU A 461 9.13 -8.06 21.85
C GLU A 461 9.00 -9.03 20.67
N ILE A 462 7.77 -9.52 20.44
CA ILE A 462 7.42 -10.41 19.33
C ILE A 462 6.88 -9.58 18.15
N GLY A 463 6.09 -8.54 18.46
CA GLY A 463 5.46 -7.68 17.46
C GLY A 463 4.33 -6.84 18.03
N SER A 464 3.31 -6.55 17.20
CA SER A 464 2.17 -5.71 17.59
C SER A 464 0.84 -6.23 17.03
N ILE A 465 -0.26 -5.87 17.68
CA ILE A 465 -1.65 -6.16 17.26
C ILE A 465 -2.47 -4.88 17.23
N SER A 466 -3.49 -4.80 16.39
CA SER A 466 -4.27 -3.57 16.16
C SER A 466 -5.49 -3.39 17.08
N SER A 467 -5.83 -4.40 17.88
CA SER A 467 -6.95 -4.34 18.84
C SER A 467 -6.51 -4.89 20.19
N GLU A 468 -7.14 -4.41 21.25
CA GLU A 468 -6.92 -4.89 22.61
C GLU A 468 -7.51 -6.30 22.77
N PRO A 469 -6.69 -7.31 23.14
CA PRO A 469 -7.18 -8.67 23.40
C PRO A 469 -7.65 -8.79 24.86
N ALA A 470 -8.48 -9.79 25.13
CA ALA A 470 -8.79 -10.16 26.51
C ALA A 470 -7.74 -11.12 27.09
N ILE A 471 -7.59 -11.12 28.42
CA ILE A 471 -6.73 -12.09 29.12
C ILE A 471 -7.31 -13.48 28.89
N GLY A 472 -6.45 -14.43 28.49
CA GLY A 472 -6.84 -15.79 28.11
C GLY A 472 -7.14 -15.97 26.62
N ASP A 473 -7.21 -14.88 25.84
CA ASP A 473 -7.34 -15.00 24.38
C ASP A 473 -6.11 -15.67 23.77
N LEU A 474 -6.35 -16.46 22.74
CA LEU A 474 -5.29 -17.00 21.90
C LEU A 474 -5.08 -16.10 20.69
N LEU A 475 -3.83 -15.78 20.41
CA LEU A 475 -3.45 -15.00 19.22
C LEU A 475 -2.31 -15.68 18.45
N THR A 476 -2.31 -15.53 17.13
CA THR A 476 -1.20 -16.01 16.29
C THR A 476 -0.31 -14.83 15.92
N LEU A 477 0.98 -14.89 16.26
CA LEU A 477 1.98 -13.85 15.96
C LEU A 477 3.37 -14.47 15.81
N ALA A 478 4.10 -14.04 14.79
CA ALA A 478 5.41 -14.58 14.41
C ALA A 478 5.37 -16.09 14.04
N GLY A 479 4.24 -16.56 13.53
CA GLY A 479 4.01 -17.96 13.15
C GLY A 479 3.90 -18.91 14.33
N ALA A 480 3.56 -18.43 15.52
CA ALA A 480 3.31 -19.21 16.73
C ALA A 480 2.01 -18.76 17.39
N THR A 481 1.42 -19.67 18.18
CA THR A 481 0.22 -19.37 18.97
C THR A 481 0.61 -18.96 20.39
N TRP A 482 -0.02 -17.93 20.89
CA TRP A 482 0.25 -17.30 22.17
C TRP A 482 -1.04 -17.13 22.96
N GLU A 483 -0.99 -17.36 24.27
CA GLU A 483 -2.07 -17.04 25.20
C GLU A 483 -1.77 -15.72 25.91
N VAL A 484 -2.75 -14.82 25.95
CA VAL A 484 -2.64 -13.51 26.60
C VAL A 484 -2.68 -13.69 28.11
N ARG A 485 -1.63 -13.25 28.81
CA ARG A 485 -1.51 -13.32 30.28
C ARG A 485 -1.83 -11.99 30.97
N GLU A 486 -1.42 -10.89 30.35
CA GLU A 486 -1.59 -9.56 30.93
C GLU A 486 -1.80 -8.52 29.82
N VAL A 487 -2.63 -7.52 30.07
CA VAL A 487 -2.90 -6.40 29.15
C VAL A 487 -2.76 -5.10 29.93
N ASP A 488 -1.82 -4.25 29.52
CA ASP A 488 -1.69 -2.87 29.98
C ASP A 488 -2.24 -1.92 28.91
N SER A 489 -3.50 -1.48 29.07
CA SER A 489 -4.17 -0.59 28.12
C SER A 489 -3.56 0.82 28.09
N GLN A 490 -2.92 1.29 29.20
CA GLN A 490 -2.31 2.61 29.26
C GLN A 490 -0.98 2.65 28.50
N GLN A 491 -0.15 1.64 28.68
CA GLN A 491 1.13 1.48 27.96
C GLN A 491 0.96 0.81 26.59
N LYS A 492 -0.25 0.35 26.26
CA LYS A 492 -0.55 -0.46 25.07
C LYS A 492 0.41 -1.65 24.93
N ARG A 493 0.53 -2.42 26.00
CA ARG A 493 1.42 -3.58 26.09
C ARG A 493 0.65 -4.83 26.47
N VAL A 494 0.97 -5.93 25.80
CA VAL A 494 0.38 -7.27 26.04
C VAL A 494 1.51 -8.25 26.35
N LEU A 495 1.39 -8.96 27.46
CA LEU A 495 2.30 -10.05 27.82
C LEU A 495 1.64 -11.38 27.46
N VAL A 496 2.41 -12.25 26.79
CA VAL A 496 1.93 -13.53 26.29
C VAL A 496 2.85 -14.69 26.65
N GLU A 497 2.29 -15.90 26.68
CA GLU A 497 3.01 -17.17 26.79
C GLU A 497 2.70 -18.08 25.61
N ALA A 498 3.67 -18.93 25.21
CA ALA A 498 3.46 -19.89 24.14
C ALA A 498 2.33 -20.88 24.52
N ALA A 499 1.40 -21.09 23.60
CA ALA A 499 0.26 -21.99 23.77
C ALA A 499 0.11 -22.92 22.57
N PRO A 500 -0.38 -24.16 22.77
CA PRO A 500 -0.73 -25.05 21.67
C PRO A 500 -2.03 -24.60 21.00
N GLY A 501 -2.25 -25.02 19.76
CA GLY A 501 -3.50 -24.80 19.03
C GLY A 501 -3.42 -23.68 18.01
N ARG A 502 -4.56 -23.35 17.41
CA ARG A 502 -4.74 -22.25 16.45
C ARG A 502 -5.54 -21.13 17.09
N ALA A 503 -5.23 -19.91 16.72
CA ALA A 503 -5.87 -18.74 17.30
C ALA A 503 -6.43 -17.81 16.24
N ALA A 504 -7.41 -17.00 16.63
CA ALA A 504 -7.91 -15.90 15.82
C ALA A 504 -6.84 -14.82 15.61
N SER A 505 -6.95 -14.08 14.54
CA SER A 505 -6.05 -12.96 14.24
C SER A 505 -6.69 -11.63 14.66
N PHE A 506 -5.90 -10.79 15.34
CA PHE A 506 -6.33 -9.49 15.89
C PHE A 506 -5.92 -8.30 15.00
N TRP A 507 -6.05 -8.43 13.68
CA TRP A 507 -5.79 -7.31 12.76
C TRP A 507 -7.02 -6.95 11.93
N SER A 508 -7.40 -5.68 11.98
CA SER A 508 -8.32 -5.08 11.01
C SER A 508 -7.51 -4.58 9.81
N GLY A 509 -7.75 -5.14 8.63
CA GLY A 509 -7.11 -4.69 7.38
C GLY A 509 -7.89 -3.56 6.72
N LYS A 510 -7.19 -2.53 6.21
CA LYS A 510 -7.82 -1.59 5.27
C LYS A 510 -8.12 -2.32 3.97
N SER A 511 -9.34 -2.14 3.46
CA SER A 511 -9.73 -2.64 2.15
C SER A 511 -8.88 -1.95 1.07
N VAL A 512 -8.15 -2.72 0.28
CA VAL A 512 -7.40 -2.22 -0.88
C VAL A 512 -8.34 -2.09 -2.07
N ASN A 513 -8.19 -1.02 -2.86
CA ASN A 513 -9.04 -0.79 -4.03
C ASN A 513 -8.63 -1.69 -5.19
N ILE A 514 -9.62 -2.34 -5.80
CA ILE A 514 -9.50 -3.07 -7.06
C ILE A 514 -10.05 -2.17 -8.17
N HIS A 515 -9.34 -2.07 -9.29
CA HIS A 515 -9.70 -1.19 -10.39
C HIS A 515 -10.88 -1.74 -11.21
N ASP A 516 -11.71 -0.87 -11.80
CA ASP A 516 -12.88 -1.24 -12.62
C ASP A 516 -12.53 -2.27 -13.71
N ARG A 517 -11.42 -2.10 -14.41
CA ARG A 517 -11.00 -2.98 -15.51
C ARG A 517 -10.76 -4.42 -15.07
N VAL A 518 -10.35 -4.64 -13.80
CA VAL A 518 -10.18 -6.00 -13.26
C VAL A 518 -11.53 -6.70 -13.18
N LEU A 519 -12.58 -6.01 -12.69
CA LEU A 519 -13.93 -6.57 -12.58
C LEU A 519 -14.58 -6.77 -13.96
N GLN A 520 -14.32 -5.87 -14.90
CA GLN A 520 -14.76 -6.03 -16.30
C GLN A 520 -14.11 -7.24 -16.95
N GLN A 521 -12.80 -7.43 -16.76
CA GLN A 521 -12.08 -8.62 -17.25
C GLN A 521 -12.59 -9.90 -16.58
N LEU A 522 -12.88 -9.85 -15.28
CA LEU A 522 -13.47 -10.97 -14.55
C LEU A 522 -14.83 -11.37 -15.13
N ARG A 523 -15.71 -10.39 -15.43
CA ARG A 523 -16.96 -10.63 -16.13
C ARG A 523 -16.74 -11.33 -17.47
N GLN A 524 -15.80 -10.84 -18.28
CA GLN A 524 -15.47 -11.41 -19.58
C GLN A 524 -15.03 -12.88 -19.45
N ILE A 525 -14.18 -13.21 -18.48
CA ILE A 525 -13.73 -14.57 -18.19
C ILE A 525 -14.91 -15.49 -17.85
N LEU A 526 -15.90 -15.00 -17.11
CA LEU A 526 -17.10 -15.77 -16.73
C LEU A 526 -18.01 -16.06 -17.93
N VAL A 527 -18.24 -15.08 -18.80
CA VAL A 527 -19.20 -15.22 -19.92
C VAL A 527 -18.57 -15.89 -21.14
N GLU A 528 -17.25 -15.82 -21.28
CA GLU A 528 -16.54 -16.46 -22.40
C GLU A 528 -16.34 -17.96 -22.12
N SER A 529 -17.10 -18.80 -22.84
CA SER A 529 -17.12 -20.24 -22.58
C SER A 529 -15.95 -21.03 -23.18
N THR A 530 -15.23 -20.47 -24.15
CA THR A 530 -14.24 -21.20 -24.99
C THR A 530 -12.78 -20.95 -24.59
N ALA A 531 -12.48 -19.86 -23.86
CA ALA A 531 -11.11 -19.54 -23.50
C ALA A 531 -10.54 -20.57 -22.50
N GLU A 532 -9.40 -21.16 -22.86
CA GLU A 532 -8.64 -22.06 -22.02
C GLU A 532 -7.33 -21.36 -21.58
N TYR A 533 -7.02 -21.48 -20.29
CA TYR A 533 -5.82 -20.87 -19.68
C TYR A 533 -4.83 -21.97 -19.31
N ARG A 534 -3.70 -22.05 -20.02
CA ARG A 534 -2.69 -23.10 -19.88
C ARG A 534 -2.04 -23.19 -18.51
N TYR A 535 -2.12 -22.13 -17.72
CA TYR A 535 -1.56 -22.08 -16.37
C TYR A 535 -2.51 -22.62 -15.30
N LEU A 536 -3.78 -22.91 -15.64
CA LEU A 536 -4.72 -23.51 -14.68
C LEU A 536 -4.37 -24.98 -14.44
N ARG A 537 -4.31 -25.33 -13.17
CA ARG A 537 -4.23 -26.71 -12.71
C ARG A 537 -5.62 -27.36 -12.74
N PRO A 538 -5.70 -28.69 -12.65
CA PRO A 538 -6.98 -29.41 -12.80
C PRO A 538 -8.10 -28.92 -11.88
N GLY A 539 -7.81 -28.65 -10.58
CA GLY A 539 -8.79 -28.13 -9.62
C GLY A 539 -9.34 -26.77 -10.03
N ALA A 540 -8.45 -25.82 -10.36
CA ALA A 540 -8.82 -24.49 -10.82
C ALA A 540 -9.63 -24.52 -12.13
N LEU A 541 -9.24 -25.39 -13.09
CA LEU A 541 -9.95 -25.54 -14.35
C LEU A 541 -11.38 -26.11 -14.14
N ALA A 542 -11.52 -27.12 -13.29
CA ALA A 542 -12.82 -27.69 -12.96
C ALA A 542 -13.74 -26.64 -12.31
N ARG A 543 -13.18 -25.87 -11.37
CA ARG A 543 -13.93 -24.81 -10.67
C ARG A 543 -14.33 -23.66 -11.61
N LEU A 544 -13.46 -23.24 -12.52
CA LEU A 544 -13.81 -22.25 -13.55
C LEU A 544 -14.96 -22.73 -14.45
N ARG A 545 -14.95 -24.01 -14.87
CA ARG A 545 -16.04 -24.59 -15.67
C ARG A 545 -17.36 -24.58 -14.91
N GLN A 546 -17.36 -24.92 -13.62
CA GLN A 546 -18.55 -24.81 -12.76
C GLN A 546 -19.06 -23.37 -12.67
N ALA A 547 -18.16 -22.39 -12.42
CA ALA A 547 -18.52 -20.98 -12.36
C ALA A 547 -19.14 -20.47 -13.67
N ARG A 548 -18.59 -20.84 -14.81
CA ARG A 548 -19.13 -20.50 -16.15
C ARG A 548 -20.51 -21.14 -16.41
N ALA A 549 -20.68 -22.39 -16.00
CA ALA A 549 -21.99 -23.08 -16.12
C ALA A 549 -23.05 -22.36 -15.27
N TRP A 550 -22.72 -22.00 -14.03
CA TRP A 550 -23.62 -21.24 -13.17
C TRP A 550 -23.93 -19.85 -13.75
N ALA A 551 -22.92 -19.09 -14.21
CA ALA A 551 -23.09 -17.78 -14.82
C ALA A 551 -23.99 -17.82 -16.06
N LYS A 552 -23.86 -18.86 -16.89
CA LYS A 552 -24.72 -19.12 -18.05
C LYS A 552 -26.15 -19.42 -17.62
N GLN A 553 -26.36 -20.27 -16.62
CA GLN A 553 -27.69 -20.58 -16.05
C GLN A 553 -28.37 -19.29 -15.54
N GLN A 554 -27.64 -18.39 -14.89
CA GLN A 554 -28.14 -17.11 -14.41
C GLN A 554 -28.21 -16.01 -15.50
N GLN A 555 -27.80 -16.31 -16.73
CA GLN A 555 -27.76 -15.37 -17.86
C GLN A 555 -26.95 -14.10 -17.59
N LEU A 556 -25.82 -14.20 -16.86
CA LEU A 556 -24.99 -13.04 -16.49
C LEU A 556 -24.33 -12.33 -17.69
N GLU A 557 -24.36 -12.93 -18.86
CA GLU A 557 -24.00 -12.29 -20.13
C GLU A 557 -24.91 -11.10 -20.47
N ARG A 558 -26.20 -11.19 -20.10
CA ARG A 558 -27.26 -10.23 -20.46
C ARG A 558 -27.82 -9.48 -19.26
N ARG A 559 -27.76 -10.08 -18.06
CA ARG A 559 -28.36 -9.55 -16.82
C ARG A 559 -27.28 -9.18 -15.82
N GLN A 560 -27.50 -8.07 -15.13
CA GLN A 560 -26.69 -7.67 -13.98
C GLN A 560 -27.44 -7.84 -12.67
N VAL A 561 -28.74 -8.08 -12.72
CA VAL A 561 -29.61 -8.30 -11.56
C VAL A 561 -30.27 -9.67 -11.70
N ILE A 562 -30.14 -10.50 -10.68
CA ILE A 562 -30.80 -11.80 -10.61
C ILE A 562 -31.64 -11.90 -9.33
N PRO A 563 -32.81 -12.61 -9.37
CA PRO A 563 -33.58 -12.86 -8.16
C PRO A 563 -32.81 -13.82 -7.25
N TRP A 564 -32.82 -13.52 -5.93
CA TRP A 564 -32.07 -14.30 -4.92
C TRP A 564 -33.00 -14.93 -3.85
N GLY A 565 -34.29 -14.88 -4.08
CA GLY A 565 -35.36 -15.42 -3.22
C GLY A 565 -36.22 -14.34 -2.60
N GLY A 566 -37.54 -14.48 -2.67
CA GLY A 566 -38.51 -13.49 -2.22
C GLY A 566 -38.27 -12.11 -2.88
N ASN A 567 -38.16 -11.07 -2.05
CA ASN A 567 -37.87 -9.71 -2.50
C ASN A 567 -36.37 -9.35 -2.46
N LEU A 568 -35.49 -10.36 -2.43
CA LEU A 568 -34.06 -10.19 -2.42
C LEU A 568 -33.51 -10.38 -3.84
N PHE A 569 -32.64 -9.46 -4.27
CA PHE A 569 -31.98 -9.46 -5.57
C PHE A 569 -30.47 -9.42 -5.40
N CYS A 570 -29.74 -10.17 -6.21
CA CYS A 570 -28.28 -10.05 -6.31
C CYS A 570 -27.92 -9.16 -7.51
N VAL A 571 -27.14 -8.12 -7.28
CA VAL A 571 -26.71 -7.13 -8.28
C VAL A 571 -25.22 -7.27 -8.50
N PHE A 572 -24.80 -7.46 -9.75
CA PHE A 572 -23.40 -7.54 -10.19
C PHE A 572 -23.02 -6.27 -10.94
N PRO A 573 -22.43 -5.28 -10.29
CA PRO A 573 -22.13 -4.00 -10.96
C PRO A 573 -20.92 -4.06 -11.89
N TRP A 574 -20.08 -5.09 -11.75
CA TRP A 574 -18.83 -5.30 -12.53
C TRP A 574 -17.92 -4.08 -12.57
N CYS A 575 -17.86 -3.35 -11.48
CA CYS A 575 -17.06 -2.14 -11.31
C CYS A 575 -16.09 -2.30 -10.12
N GLY A 576 -15.04 -1.50 -10.11
CA GLY A 576 -14.01 -1.54 -9.08
C GLY A 576 -14.51 -1.02 -7.73
N SER A 577 -13.64 -1.12 -6.74
CA SER A 577 -14.01 -0.88 -5.34
C SER A 577 -14.55 0.54 -5.07
N ILE A 578 -14.07 1.56 -5.78
CA ILE A 578 -14.52 2.95 -5.60
C ILE A 578 -15.93 3.10 -6.15
N SER A 579 -16.14 2.71 -7.42
CA SER A 579 -17.44 2.77 -8.09
C SER A 579 -18.48 1.91 -7.36
N PHE A 580 -18.06 0.74 -6.86
CA PHE A 580 -18.90 -0.16 -6.07
C PHE A 580 -19.41 0.51 -4.78
N ARG A 581 -18.50 1.06 -3.98
CA ARG A 581 -18.87 1.75 -2.72
C ARG A 581 -19.73 2.99 -2.98
N THR A 582 -19.48 3.70 -4.08
CA THR A 582 -20.33 4.82 -4.50
C THR A 582 -21.74 4.33 -4.81
N LEU A 583 -21.89 3.25 -5.59
CA LEU A 583 -23.19 2.66 -5.89
C LEU A 583 -23.90 2.19 -4.62
N GLU A 584 -23.22 1.42 -3.76
CA GLU A 584 -23.78 0.96 -2.49
C GLU A 584 -24.29 2.12 -1.65
N ARG A 585 -23.51 3.20 -1.58
CA ARG A 585 -23.87 4.40 -0.83
C ARG A 585 -25.10 5.11 -1.41
N VAL A 586 -25.14 5.28 -2.73
CA VAL A 586 -26.30 5.86 -3.41
C VAL A 586 -27.56 5.05 -3.16
N LEU A 587 -27.45 3.72 -3.21
CA LEU A 587 -28.59 2.84 -2.95
C LEU A 587 -29.06 2.91 -1.48
N ARG A 588 -28.15 3.02 -0.53
CA ARG A 588 -28.50 3.18 0.88
C ARG A 588 -29.14 4.54 1.19
N LEU A 589 -28.69 5.61 0.55
CA LEU A 589 -29.16 6.97 0.82
C LEU A 589 -30.45 7.33 0.05
N HIS A 590 -30.61 6.84 -1.18
CA HIS A 590 -31.66 7.27 -2.09
C HIS A 590 -32.50 6.12 -2.64
N GLY A 591 -32.14 4.87 -2.33
CA GLY A 591 -32.81 3.70 -2.90
C GLY A 591 -34.21 3.48 -2.36
N GLN A 592 -34.49 3.86 -1.11
CA GLN A 592 -35.83 3.71 -0.52
C GLN A 592 -36.86 4.54 -1.31
N ASP A 593 -36.61 5.84 -1.47
CA ASP A 593 -37.56 6.76 -2.11
C ASP A 593 -37.74 6.48 -3.60
N LYS A 594 -36.71 6.01 -4.28
CA LYS A 594 -36.71 5.88 -5.74
C LYS A 594 -37.03 4.47 -6.23
N LEU A 595 -36.66 3.45 -5.46
CA LEU A 595 -36.69 2.05 -5.88
C LEU A 595 -37.35 1.12 -4.86
N GLY A 596 -37.88 1.65 -3.75
CA GLY A 596 -38.45 0.84 -2.67
C GLY A 596 -37.43 -0.09 -1.99
N ILE A 597 -36.14 0.30 -1.96
CA ILE A 597 -35.07 -0.51 -1.37
C ILE A 597 -35.14 -0.39 0.16
N ARG A 598 -35.24 -1.52 0.85
CA ARG A 598 -35.25 -1.59 2.32
C ARG A 598 -33.86 -1.80 2.91
N ASN A 599 -33.06 -2.65 2.26
CA ASN A 599 -31.73 -3.00 2.76
C ASN A 599 -30.75 -3.28 1.62
N VAL A 600 -29.46 -2.95 1.84
CA VAL A 600 -28.37 -3.22 0.92
C VAL A 600 -27.20 -3.80 1.70
N ILE A 601 -26.74 -4.99 1.30
CA ILE A 601 -25.55 -5.65 1.85
C ILE A 601 -24.50 -5.76 0.72
N GLY A 602 -23.36 -5.10 0.89
CA GLY A 602 -22.28 -5.10 -0.09
C GLY A 602 -21.24 -6.18 0.19
N PHE A 603 -20.89 -6.97 -0.83
CA PHE A 603 -19.75 -7.88 -0.88
C PHE A 603 -18.70 -7.30 -1.83
N ALA A 604 -18.08 -6.25 -1.38
CA ALA A 604 -17.19 -5.42 -2.20
C ALA A 604 -15.93 -6.17 -2.71
N PRO A 605 -15.59 -5.99 -3.98
CA PRO A 605 -16.27 -5.23 -5.04
C PRO A 605 -17.12 -6.09 -5.98
N TYR A 606 -17.59 -7.25 -5.54
CA TYR A 606 -18.12 -8.30 -6.42
C TYR A 606 -19.62 -8.20 -6.67
N TYR A 607 -20.44 -8.10 -5.60
CA TYR A 607 -21.89 -8.06 -5.73
C TYR A 607 -22.58 -7.38 -4.53
N LEU A 608 -23.81 -6.96 -4.75
CA LEU A 608 -24.70 -6.40 -3.72
C LEU A 608 -25.93 -7.31 -3.56
N LEU A 609 -26.36 -7.55 -2.34
CA LEU A 609 -27.68 -8.08 -2.04
C LEU A 609 -28.60 -6.91 -1.71
N VAL A 610 -29.66 -6.76 -2.51
CA VAL A 610 -30.61 -5.65 -2.42
C VAL A 610 -31.99 -6.21 -2.09
N GLN A 611 -32.53 -5.80 -0.95
CA GLN A 611 -33.89 -6.16 -0.53
C GLN A 611 -34.84 -5.01 -0.86
N THR A 612 -35.94 -5.31 -1.56
CA THR A 612 -36.95 -4.33 -1.96
C THR A 612 -38.29 -4.57 -1.24
N GLU A 613 -39.19 -3.58 -1.27
CA GLU A 613 -40.58 -3.74 -0.75
C GLU A 613 -41.43 -4.62 -1.67
N GLY A 614 -41.10 -4.67 -2.94
CA GLY A 614 -41.74 -5.42 -4.00
C GLY A 614 -41.14 -4.97 -5.36
N GLY A 615 -41.59 -5.56 -6.42
CA GLY A 615 -41.13 -5.20 -7.77
C GLY A 615 -40.45 -6.34 -8.51
N SER A 616 -40.20 -6.12 -9.80
CA SER A 616 -39.57 -7.09 -10.68
C SER A 616 -38.09 -6.78 -10.87
N THR A 617 -37.33 -7.78 -11.29
CA THR A 617 -35.93 -7.62 -11.73
C THR A 617 -35.77 -6.49 -12.74
N GLN A 618 -36.71 -6.40 -13.71
CA GLN A 618 -36.68 -5.40 -14.77
C GLN A 618 -36.86 -3.97 -14.22
N GLN A 619 -37.74 -3.79 -13.25
CA GLN A 619 -37.93 -2.48 -12.60
C GLN A 619 -36.68 -2.05 -11.84
N LEU A 620 -36.04 -2.96 -11.12
CA LEU A 620 -34.80 -2.68 -10.43
C LEU A 620 -33.65 -2.35 -11.40
N GLU A 621 -33.50 -3.09 -12.50
CA GLU A 621 -32.49 -2.80 -13.54
C GLU A 621 -32.70 -1.43 -14.19
N GLN A 622 -33.94 -1.09 -14.54
CA GLN A 622 -34.26 0.22 -15.10
C GLN A 622 -33.97 1.35 -14.11
N GLY A 623 -34.35 1.15 -12.86
CA GLY A 623 -34.10 2.13 -11.81
C GLY A 623 -32.60 2.32 -11.52
N LEU A 624 -31.81 1.24 -11.46
CA LEU A 624 -30.36 1.32 -11.33
C LEU A 624 -29.72 2.04 -12.52
N THR A 625 -30.18 1.77 -13.74
CA THR A 625 -29.71 2.46 -14.94
C THR A 625 -30.06 3.95 -14.90
N GLN A 626 -31.23 4.32 -14.40
CA GLN A 626 -31.62 5.73 -14.25
C GLN A 626 -30.78 6.43 -13.18
N LEU A 627 -30.53 5.77 -12.05
CA LEU A 627 -29.67 6.29 -10.98
C LEU A 627 -28.21 6.49 -11.47
N SER A 628 -27.67 5.57 -12.23
CA SER A 628 -26.30 5.66 -12.76
C SER A 628 -26.09 6.81 -13.76
N ARG A 629 -27.16 7.25 -14.43
CA ARG A 629 -27.12 8.41 -15.35
C ARG A 629 -27.27 9.76 -14.65
N GLN A 630 -27.68 9.76 -13.38
CA GLN A 630 -27.78 11.00 -12.60
C GLN A 630 -26.38 11.38 -12.10
N THR A 631 -25.95 12.59 -12.41
CA THR A 631 -24.71 13.14 -11.85
C THR A 631 -24.98 13.48 -10.38
N HIS A 632 -24.58 12.60 -9.48
CA HIS A 632 -24.64 12.88 -8.05
C HIS A 632 -23.52 13.86 -7.71
N SER A 633 -23.86 15.07 -7.22
CA SER A 633 -22.85 15.90 -6.57
C SER A 633 -22.38 15.17 -5.30
N GLY A 634 -21.12 15.33 -4.91
CA GLY A 634 -20.65 14.57 -3.76
C GLY A 634 -21.34 14.92 -2.46
N THR A 635 -21.97 16.10 -2.36
CA THR A 635 -22.85 16.42 -1.23
C THR A 635 -24.08 15.50 -1.17
N GLN A 636 -24.54 14.96 -2.29
CA GLN A 636 -25.61 13.96 -2.36
C GLN A 636 -25.16 12.54 -2.00
N LEU A 637 -23.85 12.31 -2.00
CA LEU A 637 -23.24 11.04 -1.56
C LEU A 637 -22.97 10.99 -0.07
N LEU A 638 -23.25 12.06 0.68
CA LEU A 638 -23.03 12.14 2.11
C LEU A 638 -24.39 12.28 2.83
N ALA A 639 -24.55 11.56 3.93
CA ALA A 639 -25.68 11.78 4.81
C ALA A 639 -25.68 13.22 5.36
N PRO A 640 -26.84 13.78 5.75
CA PRO A 640 -26.88 15.07 6.42
C PRO A 640 -25.90 15.06 7.62
N HIS A 641 -25.06 16.08 7.71
CA HIS A 641 -24.03 16.25 8.76
C HIS A 641 -22.88 15.22 8.78
N GLU A 642 -22.79 14.32 7.81
CA GLU A 642 -21.66 13.41 7.69
C GLU A 642 -20.39 14.15 7.24
N GLU A 643 -19.29 13.91 7.98
CA GLU A 643 -17.96 14.41 7.67
C GLU A 643 -17.07 13.21 7.33
N PRO A 644 -16.67 13.03 6.04
CA PRO A 644 -15.83 11.91 5.63
C PRO A 644 -14.40 12.12 6.11
N ARG A 645 -13.95 11.35 7.10
CA ARG A 645 -12.59 11.37 7.63
C ARG A 645 -11.82 10.18 7.08
N LEU A 646 -11.10 10.39 5.99
CA LEU A 646 -10.40 9.34 5.23
C LEU A 646 -8.87 9.39 5.42
N HIS A 647 -8.34 10.58 5.76
CA HIS A 647 -6.92 10.82 5.89
C HIS A 647 -6.54 11.20 7.33
N LYS A 648 -5.24 11.18 7.63
CA LYS A 648 -4.70 11.31 8.99
C LYS A 648 -5.14 12.55 9.74
N PHE A 649 -5.13 13.71 9.07
CA PHE A 649 -5.41 14.99 9.70
C PHE A 649 -6.80 15.53 9.42
N ASP A 650 -7.72 14.69 8.91
CA ASP A 650 -9.07 15.12 8.56
C ASP A 650 -9.88 15.59 9.77
N GLU A 651 -9.54 15.14 10.98
CA GLU A 651 -10.16 15.62 12.23
C GLU A 651 -9.94 17.13 12.47
N PHE A 652 -8.90 17.72 11.88
CA PHE A 652 -8.55 19.13 12.00
C PHE A 652 -8.99 19.96 10.79
N ILE A 653 -9.78 19.38 9.89
CA ILE A 653 -10.27 20.03 8.68
C ILE A 653 -11.74 20.41 8.85
N PRO A 654 -12.16 21.64 8.47
CA PRO A 654 -13.57 22.01 8.49
C PRO A 654 -14.43 21.03 7.71
N GLY A 655 -15.57 20.61 8.25
CA GLY A 655 -16.49 19.66 7.61
C GLY A 655 -16.90 20.07 6.19
N GLN A 656 -17.03 21.37 5.93
CA GLN A 656 -17.32 21.91 4.59
C GLN A 656 -16.22 21.55 3.57
N LEU A 657 -14.94 21.61 3.94
CA LEU A 657 -13.82 21.23 3.08
C LEU A 657 -13.73 19.72 2.92
N LEU A 658 -13.96 18.95 4.00
CA LEU A 658 -14.02 17.49 3.91
C LEU A 658 -15.09 17.01 2.93
N ARG A 659 -16.28 17.62 2.99
CA ARG A 659 -17.37 17.32 2.05
C ARG A 659 -16.98 17.69 0.61
N LYS A 660 -16.32 18.83 0.39
CA LYS A 660 -15.81 19.23 -0.92
C LYS A 660 -14.73 18.27 -1.44
N GLY A 661 -13.81 17.85 -0.58
CA GLY A 661 -12.73 16.92 -0.92
C GLY A 661 -13.21 15.50 -1.22
N PHE A 662 -14.32 15.07 -0.61
CA PHE A 662 -14.91 13.76 -0.87
C PHE A 662 -15.44 13.61 -2.31
N VAL A 663 -15.76 14.70 -2.96
CA VAL A 663 -16.31 14.77 -4.32
C VAL A 663 -15.25 14.79 -5.40
N GLY A 664 -14.11 15.28 -5.09
CA GLY A 664 -13.02 15.48 -6.02
C GLY A 664 -12.00 14.40 -6.02
#